data_f9470555ad76a6b95259f2fdc5c038df
#
_entry.id   f9470555ad76a6b95259f2fdc5c038df
#
_cell.length_a   1.000
_cell.length_b   1.000
_cell.length_c   1.000
_cell.angle_alpha   90.00
_cell.angle_beta   90.00
_cell.angle_gamma   90.00
#
_symmetry.space_group_name_H-M   'P 1'
#
loop_
_entity.id
_entity.type
_entity.pdbx_description
1 polymer ?
#
loop_
_entity_poly.entity_id
_entity_poly.type
_entity_poly.pdbx_seq_one_letter_code
_entity_poly.pdbx_strand_id
1 'polypeptide(L)'
;MKTAIILSLLSFLLHIHTNAQNTIKGRVTDKVTRQPLESATVTLQQGGDGNIINYTLTDADGRFQLSSSSLKDRTITVFYMGYRKKTIPVLISRPLTIELEQEAVLLKEVQIRPGRVWGRQDTLKYDLTRFTSSKDRNVSDVLKKLPGINVEENGTIKYNGKVISNLYVEGMDVSGGRYNQINNNLKADAVQAAEVIEGHQPIKSLRGKTFTDDVALNLKLKPEVRSQWIYTVMAGGGYGEKALYDASFNVLQLSRNRQTVYTYKANNIGRNLFSDQQKLASGNSFDRVTDSNPPIFLPLPEPAMPLSQKRLLFNETHTASANRLYRLDEEKQLRFQLGYIHDRTTRQYGSEEIYYFAQDTVHTAINRHDRLKTDCLNGEVNYEDNAASRYTRENFSFAGTWKSGVSDITGDNVIFQKIKNSQWELKNYFNQLYTKEKYTWGIRSYIRYTHLPALLTVIHRNLPVSSADNRLIATCIHRRDELNLPDNINENTYRTVTGQTYESIPTEYEEMNIDNAYTDNALYGMRKKNGVNYQLTGGFRGELSSVRQENSYSAPRYSFYTIPRIEWERTDFLLTAAATVWWNRLPKQSYSRFYAAPSLYFRYKFSPRWKMSLSGSLDESEGGIQDIYPFHYREDYRTVVKHTGKVAVTVRQLYTCYLEYKNTVKEFFWTLSASYSHNRYNLWQNIINSCQLWKKRKNEIKY
;
A
#
# COMPACT_ATOMS: atom_id res chain seq x y z
N MET A 1 4.18 -11.01 38.78
CA MET A 1 4.99 -10.39 37.73
C MET A 1 4.25 -9.41 36.83
N LYS A 2 3.03 -9.70 36.35
CA LYS A 2 2.28 -8.77 35.45
C LYS A 2 1.91 -7.43 36.10
N THR A 3 1.55 -7.43 37.36
CA THR A 3 1.21 -6.22 38.14
C THR A 3 2.44 -5.35 38.46
N ALA A 4 3.59 -5.95 38.66
CA ALA A 4 4.83 -5.24 38.94
C ALA A 4 5.37 -4.50 37.70
N ILE A 5 5.19 -5.07 36.49
CA ILE A 5 5.58 -4.44 35.23
C ILE A 5 4.67 -3.24 34.92
N ILE A 6 3.38 -3.35 35.18
CA ILE A 6 2.43 -2.24 35.00
C ILE A 6 2.72 -1.09 35.97
N LEU A 7 3.01 -1.39 37.25
CA LEU A 7 3.42 -0.36 38.21
C LEU A 7 4.78 0.28 37.85
N SER A 8 5.72 -0.49 37.34
CA SER A 8 7.01 0.03 36.86
C SER A 8 6.85 0.93 35.63
N LEU A 9 5.98 0.55 34.69
CA LEU A 9 5.67 1.41 33.53
C LEU A 9 4.92 2.68 33.95
N LEU A 10 3.99 2.57 34.91
CA LEU A 10 3.27 3.74 35.43
C LEU A 10 4.22 4.66 36.22
N SER A 11 5.16 4.10 36.99
CA SER A 11 6.21 4.87 37.68
C SER A 11 7.17 5.55 36.70
N PHE A 12 7.51 4.90 35.58
CA PHE A 12 8.36 5.50 34.54
C PHE A 12 7.64 6.65 33.80
N LEU A 13 6.33 6.54 33.59
CA LEU A 13 5.50 7.60 33.02
C LEU A 13 5.33 8.80 33.96
N LEU A 14 5.38 8.60 35.27
CA LEU A 14 5.29 9.68 36.27
C LEU A 14 6.61 10.45 36.46
N HIS A 15 7.73 9.93 35.95
CA HIS A 15 9.04 10.60 36.01
C HIS A 15 9.40 11.40 34.75
N ILE A 16 8.47 11.57 33.82
CA ILE A 16 8.64 12.52 32.72
C ILE A 16 8.60 13.91 33.36
N HIS A 17 9.74 14.45 33.63
CA HIS A 17 9.91 15.86 34.03
C HIS A 17 9.37 16.69 32.87
N THR A 18 8.21 17.27 33.07
CA THR A 18 7.70 18.32 32.18
C THR A 18 8.64 19.51 32.34
N ASN A 19 9.57 19.68 31.42
CA ASN A 19 10.25 20.95 31.27
C ASN A 19 9.15 21.98 31.02
N ALA A 20 8.87 22.84 31.99
CA ALA A 20 7.91 23.90 31.86
C ALA A 20 8.34 24.79 30.70
N GLN A 21 7.73 24.59 29.54
CA GLN A 21 7.96 25.48 28.41
C GLN A 21 7.33 26.82 28.74
N ASN A 22 8.15 27.86 28.80
CA ASN A 22 7.65 29.20 28.97
C ASN A 22 6.81 29.59 27.76
N THR A 23 5.56 29.91 28.01
CA THR A 23 4.60 30.29 26.97
C THR A 23 4.48 31.82 26.93
N ILE A 24 4.80 32.40 25.80
CA ILE A 24 4.64 33.83 25.53
C ILE A 24 3.30 34.03 24.83
N LYS A 25 2.42 34.84 25.40
CA LYS A 25 1.13 35.21 24.80
C LYS A 25 1.08 36.70 24.52
N GLY A 26 0.41 37.05 23.45
CA GLY A 26 0.22 38.48 23.11
C GLY A 26 -0.86 38.70 22.08
N ARG A 27 -1.03 39.97 21.74
CA ARG A 27 -1.98 40.41 20.72
C ARG A 27 -1.31 41.45 19.82
N VAL A 28 -1.59 41.35 18.53
CA VAL A 28 -1.12 42.32 17.51
C VAL A 28 -2.29 43.13 17.00
N THR A 29 -2.15 44.46 17.01
CA THR A 29 -3.18 45.39 16.59
C THR A 29 -2.60 46.49 15.72
N ASP A 30 -3.44 47.10 14.91
CA ASP A 30 -3.13 48.38 14.22
C ASP A 30 -3.01 49.50 15.25
N LYS A 31 -1.99 50.33 15.14
CA LYS A 31 -1.71 51.42 16.09
C LYS A 31 -2.78 52.51 16.07
N VAL A 32 -3.36 52.81 14.91
CA VAL A 32 -4.32 53.89 14.71
C VAL A 32 -5.76 53.43 14.94
N THR A 33 -6.14 52.33 14.25
CA THR A 33 -7.53 51.83 14.28
C THR A 33 -7.82 50.89 15.46
N ARG A 34 -6.77 50.42 16.16
CA ARG A 34 -6.85 49.42 17.25
C ARG A 34 -7.48 48.08 16.83
N GLN A 35 -7.72 47.89 15.57
CA GLN A 35 -8.24 46.62 15.05
C GLN A 35 -7.23 45.50 15.16
N PRO A 36 -7.65 44.25 15.44
CA PRO A 36 -6.76 43.10 15.47
C PRO A 36 -6.21 42.81 14.07
N LEU A 37 -4.95 42.42 13.99
CA LEU A 37 -4.30 42.04 12.75
C LEU A 37 -4.23 40.53 12.71
N GLU A 38 -5.13 39.92 11.94
CA GLU A 38 -5.19 38.47 11.69
C GLU A 38 -4.05 38.04 10.74
N SER A 39 -3.49 36.88 10.99
CA SER A 39 -2.42 36.28 10.14
C SER A 39 -1.12 37.10 10.12
N ALA A 40 -0.88 37.98 11.10
CA ALA A 40 0.43 38.61 11.28
C ALA A 40 1.46 37.58 11.71
N THR A 41 2.62 37.57 11.07
CA THR A 41 3.71 36.66 11.38
C THR A 41 4.46 37.11 12.63
N VAL A 42 4.50 36.30 13.66
CA VAL A 42 5.21 36.55 14.92
C VAL A 42 6.35 35.55 15.06
N THR A 43 7.60 36.03 15.08
CA THR A 43 8.79 35.19 15.17
C THR A 43 9.51 35.46 16.48
N LEU A 44 9.97 34.38 17.13
CA LEU A 44 10.86 34.44 18.32
C LEU A 44 12.29 34.20 17.88
N GLN A 45 13.19 35.12 18.24
CA GLN A 45 14.58 35.10 17.79
C GLN A 45 15.54 35.19 18.99
N GLN A 46 16.79 34.77 18.79
CA GLN A 46 17.88 34.93 19.76
C GLN A 46 18.67 36.21 19.42
N GLY A 47 18.54 37.25 20.24
CA GLY A 47 19.08 38.59 19.94
C GLY A 47 18.30 39.29 18.81
N GLY A 48 18.68 40.53 18.46
CA GLY A 48 17.92 41.38 17.52
C GLY A 48 17.86 40.89 16.08
N ASP A 49 18.93 40.22 15.58
CA ASP A 49 19.04 39.68 14.23
C ASP A 49 19.41 38.18 14.24
N GLY A 50 19.11 37.51 15.36
CA GLY A 50 19.44 36.12 15.57
C GLY A 50 18.55 35.11 14.81
N ASN A 51 18.93 33.84 14.89
CA ASN A 51 18.19 32.75 14.29
C ASN A 51 16.75 32.64 14.84
N ILE A 52 15.79 32.41 13.98
CA ILE A 52 14.39 32.17 14.36
C ILE A 52 14.31 30.85 15.13
N ILE A 53 13.83 30.94 16.38
CA ILE A 53 13.68 29.80 17.31
C ILE A 53 12.29 29.18 17.17
N ASN A 54 11.28 30.06 17.06
CA ASN A 54 9.89 29.64 16.90
C ASN A 54 9.11 30.75 16.18
N TYR A 55 7.99 30.40 15.57
CA TYR A 55 7.09 31.39 14.96
C TYR A 55 5.64 30.92 15.06
N THR A 56 4.72 31.88 14.92
CA THR A 56 3.28 31.65 14.85
C THR A 56 2.62 32.74 14.00
N LEU A 57 1.34 32.53 13.65
CA LEU A 57 0.48 33.55 13.07
C LEU A 57 -0.53 33.98 14.11
N THR A 58 -0.98 35.24 14.04
CA THR A 58 -2.08 35.72 14.86
C THR A 58 -3.41 35.16 14.39
N ASP A 59 -4.32 34.87 15.32
CA ASP A 59 -5.71 34.49 15.06
C ASP A 59 -6.58 35.66 14.63
N ALA A 60 -7.90 35.44 14.42
CA ALA A 60 -8.86 36.46 14.03
C ALA A 60 -8.99 37.62 15.06
N ASP A 61 -8.68 37.38 16.34
CA ASP A 61 -8.62 38.39 17.39
C ASP A 61 -7.24 39.04 17.49
N GLY A 62 -6.32 38.75 16.59
CA GLY A 62 -4.94 39.22 16.61
C GLY A 62 -4.06 38.56 17.68
N ARG A 63 -4.51 37.51 18.35
CA ARG A 63 -3.78 36.84 19.44
C ARG A 63 -2.76 35.86 18.91
N PHE A 64 -1.65 35.73 19.63
CA PHE A 64 -0.63 34.73 19.34
C PHE A 64 -0.13 34.04 20.60
N GLN A 65 0.42 32.83 20.43
CA GLN A 65 1.06 32.08 21.49
C GLN A 65 2.33 31.43 20.93
N LEU A 66 3.46 31.63 21.62
CA LEU A 66 4.78 31.06 21.32
C LEU A 66 5.33 30.31 22.53
N SER A 67 5.94 29.18 22.32
CA SER A 67 6.61 28.40 23.37
C SER A 67 8.12 28.47 23.23
N SER A 68 8.84 28.62 24.34
CA SER A 68 10.29 28.65 24.38
C SER A 68 10.83 27.91 25.62
N SER A 69 11.93 27.21 25.47
CA SER A 69 12.66 26.57 26.57
C SER A 69 13.39 27.54 27.47
N SER A 70 13.71 28.77 26.99
CA SER A 70 14.34 29.85 27.73
C SER A 70 13.88 31.18 27.19
N LEU A 71 13.66 32.15 28.07
CA LEU A 71 13.27 33.54 27.72
C LEU A 71 14.45 34.52 27.77
N LYS A 72 15.62 34.07 28.21
CA LYS A 72 16.80 34.94 28.33
C LYS A 72 17.33 35.32 26.95
N ASP A 73 17.58 36.61 26.73
CA ASP A 73 18.08 37.16 25.45
C ASP A 73 17.21 36.84 24.23
N ARG A 74 15.88 36.91 24.40
CA ARG A 74 14.90 36.68 23.33
C ARG A 74 14.26 37.94 22.86
N THR A 75 14.01 38.01 21.55
CA THR A 75 13.25 39.10 20.91
C THR A 75 12.09 38.53 20.09
N ILE A 76 10.96 39.25 20.08
CA ILE A 76 9.85 38.95 19.20
C ILE A 76 9.87 39.95 18.06
N THR A 77 9.82 39.45 16.86
CA THR A 77 9.65 40.28 15.67
C THR A 77 8.32 39.95 15.03
N VAL A 78 7.53 41.02 14.81
CA VAL A 78 6.21 40.93 14.16
C VAL A 78 6.29 41.55 12.78
N PHE A 79 5.79 40.85 11.81
CA PHE A 79 5.67 41.29 10.42
C PHE A 79 4.22 41.11 9.93
N TYR A 80 3.69 42.13 9.29
CA TYR A 80 2.40 42.12 8.61
C TYR A 80 2.49 42.96 7.34
N MET A 81 1.88 42.49 6.25
CA MET A 81 1.96 43.17 4.96
C MET A 81 1.32 44.59 5.06
N GLY A 82 2.05 45.58 4.60
CA GLY A 82 1.59 46.98 4.68
C GLY A 82 1.87 47.69 6.03
N TYR A 83 2.62 47.01 6.93
CA TYR A 83 2.97 47.54 8.24
C TYR A 83 4.47 47.51 8.48
N ARG A 84 4.96 48.43 9.26
CA ARG A 84 6.35 48.50 9.69
C ARG A 84 6.70 47.33 10.60
N LYS A 85 7.74 46.57 10.24
CA LYS A 85 8.26 45.49 11.07
C LYS A 85 8.62 46.02 12.46
N LYS A 86 8.16 45.34 13.51
CA LYS A 86 8.45 45.72 14.90
C LYS A 86 9.14 44.60 15.63
N THR A 87 10.27 44.90 16.25
CA THR A 87 11.03 43.97 17.10
C THR A 87 11.02 44.50 18.54
N ILE A 88 10.67 43.63 19.49
CA ILE A 88 10.63 43.96 20.91
C ILE A 88 11.32 42.86 21.74
N PRO A 89 12.01 43.21 22.83
CA PRO A 89 12.53 42.22 23.76
C PRO A 89 11.40 41.51 24.50
N VAL A 90 11.58 40.25 24.82
CA VAL A 90 10.61 39.45 25.60
C VAL A 90 10.76 39.82 27.09
N LEU A 91 9.77 40.49 27.68
CA LEU A 91 9.65 40.76 29.11
C LEU A 91 8.66 39.78 29.76
N ILE A 92 9.04 39.14 30.85
CA ILE A 92 8.45 37.92 31.40
C ILE A 92 7.07 38.10 32.08
N SER A 93 6.60 39.31 32.29
CA SER A 93 5.59 39.55 33.34
C SER A 93 4.15 39.80 32.85
N ARG A 94 3.87 39.99 31.57
CA ARG A 94 2.51 40.36 31.08
C ARG A 94 2.28 39.87 29.63
N PRO A 95 1.02 39.63 29.24
CA PRO A 95 0.67 39.44 27.82
C PRO A 95 1.12 40.64 27.00
N LEU A 96 1.80 40.40 25.90
CA LEU A 96 2.37 41.43 25.05
C LEU A 96 1.30 42.03 24.15
N THR A 97 1.13 43.35 24.18
CA THR A 97 0.33 44.09 23.17
C THR A 97 1.31 44.72 22.20
N ILE A 98 1.26 44.32 20.94
CA ILE A 98 2.16 44.82 19.89
C ILE A 98 1.33 45.59 18.87
N GLU A 99 1.56 46.91 18.86
CA GLU A 99 0.91 47.81 17.92
C GLU A 99 1.83 48.00 16.72
N LEU A 100 1.31 47.73 15.51
CA LEU A 100 2.01 47.98 14.26
C LEU A 100 1.54 49.28 13.61
N GLU A 101 2.50 50.02 13.05
CA GLU A 101 2.23 51.22 12.26
C GLU A 101 2.10 50.86 10.79
N GLN A 102 1.08 51.37 10.11
CA GLN A 102 0.98 51.27 8.67
C GLN A 102 2.14 52.01 8.01
N GLU A 103 2.85 51.33 7.19
CA GLU A 103 3.92 51.89 6.38
C GLU A 103 3.57 51.61 4.91
N ALA A 104 3.39 52.70 4.15
CA ALA A 104 3.25 52.60 2.69
C ALA A 104 4.59 52.09 2.14
N VAL A 105 4.78 50.78 2.14
CA VAL A 105 5.97 50.18 1.57
C VAL A 105 5.84 50.25 0.07
N LEU A 106 6.61 51.13 -0.55
CA LEU A 106 7.13 50.86 -1.87
C LEU A 106 7.92 49.54 -1.75
N LEU A 107 7.25 48.45 -2.07
CA LEU A 107 7.83 47.09 -2.03
C LEU A 107 9.04 47.03 -2.95
N LYS A 108 10.23 47.32 -2.42
CA LYS A 108 11.40 46.61 -2.88
C LYS A 108 11.08 45.15 -2.55
N GLU A 109 10.99 44.35 -3.58
CA GLU A 109 10.78 42.89 -3.50
C GLU A 109 11.72 42.31 -2.45
N VAL A 110 11.22 42.19 -1.21
CA VAL A 110 11.94 41.45 -0.18
C VAL A 110 11.67 40.01 -0.51
N GLN A 111 12.54 39.41 -1.31
CA GLN A 111 12.63 37.96 -1.47
C GLN A 111 13.01 37.36 -0.10
N ILE A 112 12.04 37.20 0.78
CA ILE A 112 12.18 36.28 1.89
C ILE A 112 12.30 34.90 1.23
N ARG A 113 13.53 34.42 1.04
CA ARG A 113 13.77 33.06 0.59
C ARG A 113 13.44 32.17 1.78
N PRO A 114 12.30 31.47 1.77
CA PRO A 114 11.99 30.51 2.84
C PRO A 114 13.14 29.53 2.96
N GLY A 115 13.26 28.84 4.11
CA GLY A 115 14.19 27.72 4.27
C GLY A 115 13.96 26.66 3.19
N ARG A 116 14.85 25.67 3.08
CA ARG A 116 14.65 24.55 2.12
C ARG A 116 13.35 23.80 2.38
N VAL A 117 12.86 23.86 3.62
CA VAL A 117 11.61 23.24 4.08
C VAL A 117 10.84 24.29 4.86
N TRP A 118 9.59 24.52 4.47
CA TRP A 118 8.67 25.43 5.20
C TRP A 118 7.27 24.85 5.20
N GLY A 119 6.44 25.23 6.16
CA GLY A 119 5.09 24.71 6.29
C GLY A 119 4.10 25.79 6.67
N ARG A 120 2.88 25.63 6.20
CA ARG A 120 1.72 26.44 6.60
C ARG A 120 0.55 25.51 6.84
N GLN A 121 -0.04 25.57 8.03
CA GLN A 121 -1.13 24.69 8.45
C GLN A 121 -0.76 23.19 8.31
N ASP A 122 -1.51 22.44 7.50
CA ASP A 122 -1.33 20.99 7.27
C ASP A 122 -0.45 20.67 6.05
N THR A 123 0.16 21.69 5.43
CA THR A 123 1.00 21.50 4.24
C THR A 123 2.46 21.84 4.52
N LEU A 124 3.35 20.86 4.29
CA LEU A 124 4.78 21.04 4.33
C LEU A 124 5.33 21.10 2.91
N LYS A 125 6.11 22.14 2.60
CA LYS A 125 6.70 22.36 1.27
C LYS A 125 8.21 22.19 1.31
N TYR A 126 8.73 21.48 0.32
CA TYR A 126 10.16 21.30 0.07
C TYR A 126 10.53 21.98 -1.24
N ASP A 127 11.52 22.85 -1.21
CA ASP A 127 12.13 23.43 -2.42
C ASP A 127 13.09 22.39 -3.02
N LEU A 128 12.61 21.62 -4.00
CA LEU A 128 13.40 20.53 -4.57
C LEU A 128 14.67 21.03 -5.28
N THR A 129 14.70 22.28 -5.74
CA THR A 129 15.89 22.85 -6.39
C THR A 129 17.10 22.87 -5.48
N ARG A 130 16.89 22.90 -4.16
CA ARG A 130 17.92 22.90 -3.12
C ARG A 130 18.31 21.50 -2.61
N PHE A 131 17.59 20.47 -3.01
CA PHE A 131 17.86 19.07 -2.69
C PHE A 131 18.41 18.30 -3.91
N THR A 132 18.14 18.81 -5.11
CA THR A 132 18.59 18.19 -6.36
C THR A 132 20.09 18.41 -6.58
N SER A 133 20.78 17.36 -6.99
CA SER A 133 22.18 17.36 -7.38
C SER A 133 22.32 16.85 -8.83
N SER A 134 23.48 17.07 -9.44
CA SER A 134 23.78 16.59 -10.80
C SER A 134 23.75 15.06 -10.95
N LYS A 135 23.78 14.32 -9.84
CA LYS A 135 23.69 12.85 -9.81
C LYS A 135 22.24 12.33 -9.86
N ASP A 136 21.26 13.19 -9.57
CA ASP A 136 19.86 12.81 -9.52
C ASP A 136 19.26 12.77 -10.93
N ARG A 137 18.77 11.61 -11.31
CA ARG A 137 18.19 11.39 -12.64
C ARG A 137 16.69 11.67 -12.65
N ASN A 138 16.01 11.24 -11.62
CA ASN A 138 14.54 11.29 -11.51
C ASN A 138 14.09 11.82 -10.15
N VAL A 139 12.80 12.10 -10.04
CA VAL A 139 12.19 12.64 -8.81
C VAL A 139 12.37 11.71 -7.62
N SER A 140 12.34 10.38 -7.82
CA SER A 140 12.56 9.41 -6.75
C SER A 140 13.91 9.59 -6.06
N ASP A 141 14.97 9.95 -6.80
CA ASP A 141 16.30 10.17 -6.24
C ASP A 141 16.33 11.39 -5.32
N VAL A 142 15.57 12.43 -5.66
CA VAL A 142 15.45 13.64 -4.83
C VAL A 142 14.57 13.39 -3.63
N LEU A 143 13.43 12.67 -3.78
CA LEU A 143 12.52 12.36 -2.68
C LEU A 143 13.20 11.58 -1.55
N LYS A 144 14.13 10.69 -1.86
CA LYS A 144 14.94 9.94 -0.86
C LYS A 144 15.79 10.83 0.05
N LYS A 145 16.06 12.07 -0.36
CA LYS A 145 16.88 13.03 0.39
C LYS A 145 16.05 13.96 1.27
N LEU A 146 14.72 13.94 1.13
CA LEU A 146 13.83 14.87 1.83
C LEU A 146 13.62 14.42 3.27
N PRO A 147 13.82 15.31 4.26
CA PRO A 147 13.57 14.98 5.66
C PRO A 147 12.14 14.50 5.89
N GLY A 148 11.96 13.41 6.62
CA GLY A 148 10.66 12.80 6.91
C GLY A 148 10.08 11.95 5.79
N ILE A 149 10.67 11.94 4.60
CA ILE A 149 10.26 11.08 3.48
C ILE A 149 11.20 9.87 3.39
N ASN A 150 10.62 8.70 3.28
CA ASN A 150 11.32 7.45 2.99
C ASN A 150 10.74 6.82 1.72
N VAL A 151 11.61 6.40 0.81
CA VAL A 151 11.22 5.66 -0.40
C VAL A 151 11.82 4.27 -0.31
N GLU A 152 10.96 3.28 -0.15
CA GLU A 152 11.34 1.87 -0.04
C GLU A 152 11.92 1.33 -1.37
N GLU A 153 12.51 0.14 -1.34
CA GLU A 153 13.14 -0.49 -2.52
C GLU A 153 12.12 -0.74 -3.65
N ASN A 154 10.87 -1.09 -3.32
CA ASN A 154 9.78 -1.26 -4.27
C ASN A 154 9.20 0.08 -4.78
N GLY A 155 9.68 1.22 -4.27
CA GLY A 155 9.22 2.56 -4.61
C GLY A 155 8.10 3.09 -3.72
N THR A 156 7.66 2.36 -2.69
CA THR A 156 6.64 2.86 -1.76
C THR A 156 7.15 4.09 -1.03
N ILE A 157 6.41 5.20 -1.14
CA ILE A 157 6.74 6.45 -0.47
C ILE A 157 6.02 6.50 0.88
N LYS A 158 6.80 6.75 1.94
CA LYS A 158 6.30 6.96 3.30
C LYS A 158 6.69 8.35 3.79
N TYR A 159 5.79 9.00 4.50
CA TYR A 159 6.06 10.21 5.25
C TYR A 159 5.86 9.94 6.73
N ASN A 160 6.91 10.17 7.53
CA ASN A 160 6.93 9.84 8.97
C ASN A 160 6.41 8.41 9.25
N GLY A 161 6.85 7.43 8.44
CA GLY A 161 6.45 6.03 8.55
C GLY A 161 5.10 5.65 7.93
N LYS A 162 4.27 6.62 7.51
CA LYS A 162 2.97 6.38 6.88
C LYS A 162 3.07 6.37 5.37
N VAL A 163 2.49 5.35 4.74
CA VAL A 163 2.37 5.27 3.27
C VAL A 163 1.49 6.41 2.78
N ILE A 164 1.92 7.10 1.72
CA ILE A 164 1.11 8.17 1.13
C ILE A 164 -0.18 7.61 0.51
N SER A 165 -1.29 8.32 0.71
CA SER A 165 -2.59 7.96 0.13
C SER A 165 -2.69 8.28 -1.36
N ASN A 166 -2.06 9.37 -1.78
CA ASN A 166 -2.09 9.86 -3.16
C ASN A 166 -0.77 10.54 -3.54
N LEU A 167 -0.39 10.43 -4.81
CA LEU A 167 0.62 11.28 -5.42
C LEU A 167 -0.02 12.09 -6.53
N TYR A 168 0.10 13.40 -6.42
CA TYR A 168 -0.38 14.36 -7.39
C TYR A 168 0.78 15.01 -8.16
N VAL A 169 0.53 15.36 -9.41
CA VAL A 169 1.34 16.30 -10.17
C VAL A 169 0.45 17.45 -10.61
N GLU A 170 0.79 18.68 -10.21
CA GLU A 170 -0.05 19.87 -10.42
C GLU A 170 -1.51 19.66 -9.92
N GLY A 171 -1.68 18.90 -8.81
CA GLY A 171 -2.96 18.64 -8.18
C GLY A 171 -3.81 17.55 -8.84
N MET A 172 -3.28 16.78 -9.78
CA MET A 172 -3.97 15.67 -10.45
C MET A 172 -3.21 14.35 -10.31
N ASP A 173 -3.92 13.23 -10.18
CA ASP A 173 -3.37 11.87 -10.10
C ASP A 173 -3.61 11.08 -11.39
N VAL A 174 -2.69 11.22 -12.35
CA VAL A 174 -2.73 10.45 -13.62
C VAL A 174 -2.36 8.99 -13.40
N SER A 175 -1.62 8.69 -12.36
CA SER A 175 -1.07 7.34 -12.08
C SER A 175 -2.08 6.41 -11.41
N GLY A 176 -3.13 6.94 -10.79
CA GLY A 176 -4.11 6.14 -10.05
C GLY A 176 -3.51 5.33 -8.91
N GLY A 177 -2.46 5.89 -8.28
CA GLY A 177 -1.70 5.22 -7.23
C GLY A 177 -0.52 4.38 -7.71
N ARG A 178 -0.31 4.22 -9.02
CA ARG A 178 0.88 3.57 -9.62
C ARG A 178 1.99 4.58 -9.85
N TYR A 179 2.34 5.34 -8.82
CA TYR A 179 3.16 6.55 -8.94
C TYR A 179 4.64 6.28 -9.28
N ASN A 180 5.12 5.03 -9.27
CA ASN A 180 6.45 4.70 -9.79
C ASN A 180 6.61 5.06 -11.27
N GLN A 181 5.50 5.06 -12.03
CA GLN A 181 5.48 5.52 -13.42
C GLN A 181 5.80 7.02 -13.54
N ILE A 182 5.56 7.80 -12.50
CA ILE A 182 5.94 9.21 -12.43
C ILE A 182 7.32 9.35 -11.78
N ASN A 183 7.51 8.81 -10.59
CA ASN A 183 8.72 9.01 -9.79
C ASN A 183 10.00 8.56 -10.49
N ASN A 184 9.93 7.43 -11.21
CA ASN A 184 11.09 6.86 -11.89
C ASN A 184 11.33 7.43 -13.28
N ASN A 185 10.40 8.24 -13.84
CA ASN A 185 10.45 8.70 -15.23
C ASN A 185 10.41 10.23 -15.37
N LEU A 186 9.92 10.95 -14.36
CA LEU A 186 9.96 12.41 -14.33
C LEU A 186 11.35 12.85 -13.90
N LYS A 187 12.00 13.68 -14.72
CA LYS A 187 13.34 14.20 -14.45
C LYS A 187 13.38 15.00 -13.16
N ALA A 188 14.46 14.85 -12.39
CA ALA A 188 14.66 15.57 -11.12
C ALA A 188 14.60 17.09 -11.29
N ASP A 189 15.18 17.61 -12.37
CA ASP A 189 15.24 19.04 -12.69
C ASP A 189 13.91 19.63 -13.19
N ALA A 190 12.93 18.81 -13.53
CA ALA A 190 11.59 19.23 -13.97
C ALA A 190 10.71 19.72 -12.82
N VAL A 191 11.02 19.36 -11.58
CA VAL A 191 10.19 19.63 -10.41
C VAL A 191 10.76 20.77 -9.58
N GLN A 192 9.92 21.74 -9.26
CA GLN A 192 10.28 22.91 -8.44
C GLN A 192 10.12 22.61 -6.96
N ALA A 193 8.99 22.02 -6.58
CA ALA A 193 8.66 21.78 -5.17
C ALA A 193 7.87 20.49 -4.97
N ALA A 194 7.98 19.92 -3.77
CA ALA A 194 7.12 18.86 -3.28
C ALA A 194 6.32 19.38 -2.08
N GLU A 195 5.01 19.14 -2.10
CA GLU A 195 4.08 19.54 -1.04
C GLU A 195 3.56 18.28 -0.36
N VAL A 196 3.87 18.09 0.92
CA VAL A 196 3.28 17.04 1.75
C VAL A 196 2.05 17.62 2.44
N ILE A 197 0.91 16.99 2.21
CA ILE A 197 -0.40 17.42 2.75
C ILE A 197 -0.79 16.40 3.82
N GLU A 198 -0.69 16.81 5.09
CA GLU A 198 -1.10 15.99 6.24
C GLU A 198 -2.62 16.10 6.44
N GLY A 199 -3.26 15.03 6.90
CA GLY A 199 -4.72 15.01 7.08
C GLY A 199 -5.47 15.18 5.75
N HIS A 200 -4.92 14.64 4.67
CA HIS A 200 -5.43 14.84 3.32
C HIS A 200 -6.83 14.27 3.13
N GLN A 201 -7.82 15.15 2.90
CA GLN A 201 -9.17 14.77 2.50
C GLN A 201 -9.38 15.15 1.02
N PRO A 202 -9.28 14.18 0.08
CA PRO A 202 -9.44 14.45 -1.35
C PRO A 202 -10.87 14.82 -1.72
N ILE A 203 -11.88 14.29 -1.01
CA ILE A 203 -13.29 14.54 -1.28
C ILE A 203 -13.68 15.92 -0.75
N LYS A 204 -13.94 16.88 -1.65
CA LYS A 204 -14.24 18.27 -1.29
C LYS A 204 -15.44 18.39 -0.33
N SER A 205 -16.49 17.60 -0.55
CA SER A 205 -17.70 17.62 0.28
C SER A 205 -17.50 17.13 1.73
N LEU A 206 -16.40 16.42 2.00
CA LEU A 206 -16.03 15.90 3.33
C LEU A 206 -14.98 16.74 4.05
N ARG A 207 -14.37 17.73 3.39
CA ARG A 207 -13.35 18.60 4.02
C ARG A 207 -13.92 19.34 5.21
N GLY A 208 -13.19 19.32 6.34
CA GLY A 208 -13.63 19.89 7.60
C GLY A 208 -14.83 19.20 8.27
N LYS A 209 -15.32 18.09 7.71
CA LYS A 209 -16.42 17.30 8.28
C LYS A 209 -15.95 15.95 8.82
N THR A 210 -15.04 15.28 8.12
CA THR A 210 -14.46 14.03 8.56
C THR A 210 -12.97 14.19 8.76
N PHE A 211 -12.46 13.52 9.77
CA PHE A 211 -11.04 13.42 9.98
C PHE A 211 -10.45 12.33 9.08
N THR A 212 -9.25 12.58 8.59
CA THR A 212 -8.39 11.60 7.97
C THR A 212 -6.94 11.79 8.44
N ASP A 213 -6.22 10.71 8.64
CA ASP A 213 -4.78 10.71 8.94
C ASP A 213 -3.96 10.40 7.67
N ASP A 214 -4.62 10.42 6.53
CA ASP A 214 -4.01 10.19 5.23
C ASP A 214 -3.03 11.31 4.89
N VAL A 215 -1.96 10.98 4.21
CA VAL A 215 -0.94 11.93 3.75
C VAL A 215 -0.86 11.86 2.24
N ALA A 216 -0.91 13.01 1.56
CA ALA A 216 -0.68 13.08 0.13
C ALA A 216 0.60 13.85 -0.21
N LEU A 217 1.19 13.51 -1.35
CA LEU A 217 2.34 14.21 -1.91
C LEU A 217 1.92 14.86 -3.24
N ASN A 218 2.18 16.16 -3.39
CA ASN A 218 1.91 16.91 -4.61
C ASN A 218 3.20 17.49 -5.17
N LEU A 219 3.53 17.13 -6.41
CA LEU A 219 4.70 17.64 -7.12
C LEU A 219 4.32 18.88 -7.94
N LYS A 220 5.04 19.97 -7.75
CA LYS A 220 4.91 21.21 -8.52
C LYS A 220 6.01 21.26 -9.56
N LEU A 221 5.61 21.38 -10.82
CA LEU A 221 6.54 21.49 -11.95
C LEU A 221 7.06 22.91 -12.08
N LYS A 222 8.26 23.04 -12.60
CA LYS A 222 8.77 24.33 -13.05
C LYS A 222 7.90 24.90 -14.19
N PRO A 223 7.70 26.22 -14.26
CA PRO A 223 6.82 26.84 -15.26
C PRO A 223 7.15 26.45 -16.69
N GLU A 224 8.45 26.37 -17.02
CA GLU A 224 8.97 26.05 -18.34
C GLU A 224 8.70 24.58 -18.77
N VAL A 225 8.45 23.69 -17.83
CA VAL A 225 8.21 22.26 -18.10
C VAL A 225 6.71 21.95 -18.24
N ARG A 226 5.86 22.82 -17.70
CA ARG A 226 4.40 22.60 -17.72
C ARG A 226 3.88 22.51 -19.14
N SER A 227 3.04 21.52 -19.40
CA SER A 227 2.40 21.25 -20.69
C SER A 227 3.34 20.84 -21.84
N GLN A 228 4.65 20.81 -21.61
CA GLN A 228 5.59 20.32 -22.61
C GLN A 228 5.62 18.78 -22.66
N TRP A 229 5.99 18.24 -23.80
CA TRP A 229 6.29 16.84 -23.96
C TRP A 229 7.70 16.55 -23.46
N ILE A 230 7.82 15.65 -22.50
CA ILE A 230 9.07 15.20 -21.92
C ILE A 230 9.33 13.79 -22.43
N TYR A 231 10.44 13.63 -23.15
CA TYR A 231 10.90 12.33 -23.64
C TYR A 231 12.11 11.89 -22.83
N THR A 232 12.11 10.64 -22.40
CA THR A 232 13.26 10.03 -21.73
C THR A 232 13.55 8.69 -22.39
N VAL A 233 14.74 8.55 -22.94
CA VAL A 233 15.24 7.31 -23.54
C VAL A 233 16.47 6.88 -22.77
N MET A 234 16.51 5.62 -22.40
CA MET A 234 17.68 4.97 -21.81
C MET A 234 17.90 3.64 -22.54
N ALA A 235 19.13 3.38 -22.95
CA ALA A 235 19.54 2.12 -23.51
C ALA A 235 20.88 1.72 -22.89
N GLY A 236 20.96 0.54 -22.36
CA GLY A 236 22.17 -0.09 -21.82
C GLY A 236 22.33 -1.47 -22.42
N GLY A 237 23.57 -1.84 -22.73
CA GLY A 237 23.92 -3.15 -23.24
C GLY A 237 25.18 -3.67 -22.55
N GLY A 238 25.29 -4.98 -22.45
CA GLY A 238 26.43 -5.67 -21.88
C GLY A 238 26.53 -7.10 -22.38
N TYR A 239 27.59 -7.77 -22.01
CA TYR A 239 27.79 -9.16 -22.30
C TYR A 239 28.32 -9.88 -21.08
N GLY A 240 27.73 -11.05 -20.78
CA GLY A 240 28.14 -11.97 -19.74
C GLY A 240 28.06 -13.40 -20.30
N GLU A 241 27.38 -14.31 -19.63
CA GLU A 241 27.02 -15.63 -20.18
C GLU A 241 26.08 -15.49 -21.41
N LYS A 242 25.33 -14.39 -21.46
CA LYS A 242 24.43 -14.02 -22.55
C LYS A 242 24.46 -12.51 -22.78
N ALA A 243 23.90 -12.05 -23.88
CA ALA A 243 23.71 -10.62 -24.11
C ALA A 243 22.79 -10.04 -23.03
N LEU A 244 23.23 -8.94 -22.42
CA LEU A 244 22.49 -8.20 -21.38
C LEU A 244 21.95 -6.90 -21.95
N TYR A 245 20.74 -6.52 -21.55
CA TYR A 245 20.13 -5.25 -21.97
C TYR A 245 19.29 -4.64 -20.86
N ASP A 246 19.22 -3.30 -20.87
CA ASP A 246 18.30 -2.50 -20.05
C ASP A 246 17.86 -1.30 -20.88
N ALA A 247 16.60 -1.24 -21.24
CA ALA A 247 16.04 -0.21 -22.10
C ALA A 247 14.78 0.40 -21.48
N SER A 248 14.63 1.71 -21.64
CA SER A 248 13.38 2.39 -21.29
C SER A 248 13.09 3.54 -22.27
N PHE A 249 11.81 3.65 -22.60
CA PHE A 249 11.27 4.76 -23.39
C PHE A 249 10.04 5.31 -22.65
N ASN A 250 10.09 6.60 -22.27
CA ASN A 250 9.03 7.24 -21.51
C ASN A 250 8.66 8.56 -22.17
N VAL A 251 7.35 8.80 -22.23
CA VAL A 251 6.77 10.02 -22.78
C VAL A 251 5.77 10.58 -21.78
N LEU A 252 6.01 11.79 -21.30
CA LEU A 252 5.15 12.46 -20.34
C LEU A 252 4.69 13.80 -20.90
N GLN A 253 3.42 14.12 -20.67
CA GLN A 253 2.86 15.47 -20.85
C GLN A 253 1.99 15.78 -19.64
N LEU A 254 2.41 16.75 -18.84
CA LEU A 254 1.79 17.06 -17.57
C LEU A 254 1.29 18.51 -17.59
N SER A 255 0.03 18.69 -17.96
CA SER A 255 -0.65 19.98 -17.98
C SER A 255 -1.75 20.05 -16.93
N ARG A 256 -2.33 21.24 -16.72
CA ARG A 256 -3.44 21.42 -15.74
C ARG A 256 -4.75 20.77 -16.16
N ASN A 257 -4.96 20.56 -17.47
CA ASN A 257 -6.22 20.04 -17.99
C ASN A 257 -6.09 18.62 -18.56
N ARG A 258 -4.88 18.19 -18.87
CA ARG A 258 -4.61 16.89 -19.44
C ARG A 258 -3.24 16.40 -19.00
N GLN A 259 -3.19 15.17 -18.55
CA GLN A 259 -1.94 14.48 -18.26
C GLN A 259 -1.87 13.17 -19.02
N THR A 260 -0.71 12.89 -19.58
CA THR A 260 -0.45 11.69 -20.38
C THR A 260 0.89 11.11 -19.93
N VAL A 261 0.93 9.79 -19.74
CA VAL A 261 2.14 9.05 -19.37
C VAL A 261 2.16 7.76 -20.15
N TYR A 262 3.13 7.61 -21.05
CA TYR A 262 3.39 6.38 -21.77
C TYR A 262 4.77 5.87 -21.34
N THR A 263 4.86 4.60 -20.99
CA THR A 263 6.13 3.98 -20.63
C THR A 263 6.29 2.63 -21.33
N TYR A 264 7.49 2.36 -21.79
CA TYR A 264 7.94 1.04 -22.19
C TYR A 264 9.30 0.78 -21.57
N LYS A 265 9.45 -0.36 -20.92
CA LYS A 265 10.73 -0.79 -20.32
C LYS A 265 10.96 -2.25 -20.60
N ALA A 266 12.22 -2.59 -20.79
CA ALA A 266 12.65 -3.98 -20.99
C ALA A 266 14.03 -4.20 -20.37
N ASN A 267 14.22 -5.31 -19.69
CA ASN A 267 15.55 -5.68 -19.19
C ASN A 267 15.67 -7.20 -18.95
N ASN A 268 16.94 -7.65 -18.92
CA ASN A 268 17.31 -8.99 -18.46
C ASN A 268 18.47 -8.97 -17.45
N ILE A 269 18.59 -7.88 -16.68
CA ILE A 269 19.68 -7.63 -15.73
C ILE A 269 19.25 -7.71 -14.26
N GLY A 270 18.13 -8.36 -13.96
CA GLY A 270 17.63 -8.53 -12.59
C GLY A 270 16.88 -7.31 -12.02
N ARG A 271 16.36 -6.41 -12.85
CA ARG A 271 15.49 -5.31 -12.38
C ARG A 271 14.04 -5.74 -12.35
N ASN A 272 13.39 -5.53 -11.21
CA ASN A 272 11.96 -5.78 -11.08
C ASN A 272 11.14 -4.61 -11.66
N LEU A 273 10.49 -4.84 -12.80
CA LEU A 273 9.62 -3.85 -13.46
C LEU A 273 8.14 -3.97 -13.03
N PHE A 274 7.74 -4.98 -12.25
CA PHE A 274 6.38 -5.10 -11.72
C PHE A 274 6.01 -3.93 -10.82
N SER A 275 6.99 -3.35 -10.11
CA SER A 275 6.78 -2.20 -9.24
C SER A 275 6.23 -0.96 -9.97
N ASP A 276 6.49 -0.82 -11.27
CA ASP A 276 5.95 0.29 -12.07
C ASP A 276 4.44 0.15 -12.34
N GLN A 277 3.91 -1.07 -12.34
CA GLN A 277 2.49 -1.37 -12.53
C GLN A 277 1.74 -1.56 -11.21
N GLN A 278 2.47 -1.65 -10.10
CA GLN A 278 1.88 -1.88 -8.77
C GLN A 278 1.24 -0.61 -8.23
N LYS A 279 0.03 -0.76 -7.69
CA LYS A 279 -0.64 0.31 -6.95
C LYS A 279 -0.03 0.40 -5.56
N LEU A 280 0.78 1.43 -5.33
CA LEU A 280 1.54 1.64 -4.10
C LEU A 280 0.87 2.64 -3.14
N ALA A 281 0.04 3.53 -3.66
CA ALA A 281 -0.73 4.46 -2.84
C ALA A 281 -1.78 3.70 -2.01
N SER A 282 -1.92 4.05 -0.73
CA SER A 282 -2.92 3.43 0.15
C SER A 282 -4.36 3.79 -0.24
N GLY A 283 -4.54 4.83 -1.08
CA GLY A 283 -5.83 5.37 -1.47
C GLY A 283 -6.50 6.12 -0.33
N ASN A 284 -7.67 6.70 -0.62
CA ASN A 284 -8.49 7.38 0.37
C ASN A 284 -9.13 6.36 1.33
N SER A 285 -8.98 6.58 2.62
CA SER A 285 -9.57 5.72 3.66
C SER A 285 -11.09 5.61 3.58
N PHE A 286 -11.77 6.65 3.12
CA PHE A 286 -13.22 6.67 2.95
C PHE A 286 -13.72 5.79 1.79
N ASP A 287 -12.97 5.72 0.69
CA ASP A 287 -13.30 4.91 -0.49
C ASP A 287 -12.82 3.44 -0.39
N ARG A 288 -12.18 3.08 0.72
CA ARG A 288 -11.62 1.74 0.88
C ARG A 288 -12.72 0.70 1.04
N VAL A 289 -12.74 -0.30 0.19
CA VAL A 289 -13.57 -1.49 0.31
C VAL A 289 -12.75 -2.59 0.96
N THR A 290 -13.32 -3.26 1.96
CA THR A 290 -12.72 -4.46 2.53
C THR A 290 -13.04 -5.61 1.60
N ASP A 291 -12.08 -5.97 0.77
CA ASP A 291 -12.18 -7.04 -0.19
C ASP A 291 -11.01 -8.01 -0.01
N SER A 292 -11.29 -9.30 0.03
CA SER A 292 -10.29 -10.36 0.05
C SER A 292 -10.30 -11.06 -1.31
N ASN A 293 -9.16 -11.12 -1.97
CA ASN A 293 -9.06 -11.95 -3.17
C ASN A 293 -9.32 -13.42 -2.83
N PRO A 294 -9.99 -14.17 -3.71
CA PRO A 294 -10.14 -15.61 -3.53
C PRO A 294 -8.74 -16.27 -3.47
N PRO A 295 -8.59 -17.32 -2.66
CA PRO A 295 -7.31 -17.98 -2.49
C PRO A 295 -6.88 -18.69 -3.76
N ILE A 296 -5.57 -18.80 -3.95
CA ILE A 296 -4.95 -19.59 -5.01
C ILE A 296 -4.68 -20.98 -4.44
N PHE A 297 -5.35 -22.01 -4.98
CA PHE A 297 -5.18 -23.40 -4.52
C PHE A 297 -3.88 -24.03 -5.00
N LEU A 298 -3.42 -23.67 -6.21
CA LEU A 298 -2.18 -24.18 -6.81
C LEU A 298 -1.17 -23.04 -6.96
N PRO A 299 -0.48 -22.63 -5.88
CA PRO A 299 0.49 -21.56 -5.95
C PRO A 299 1.74 -21.98 -6.72
N LEU A 300 2.33 -21.02 -7.44
CA LEU A 300 3.69 -21.22 -7.94
C LEU A 300 4.66 -21.16 -6.76
N PRO A 301 5.65 -22.05 -6.69
CA PRO A 301 6.59 -22.07 -5.59
C PRO A 301 7.46 -20.81 -5.57
N GLU A 302 7.58 -20.23 -4.39
CA GLU A 302 8.46 -19.10 -4.12
C GLU A 302 9.36 -19.42 -2.94
N PRO A 303 10.68 -19.60 -3.17
CA PRO A 303 11.59 -19.82 -2.06
C PRO A 303 11.72 -18.57 -1.21
N ALA A 304 11.57 -18.72 0.11
CA ALA A 304 11.88 -17.66 1.05
C ALA A 304 13.40 -17.53 1.21
N MET A 305 13.98 -16.47 0.67
CA MET A 305 15.41 -16.21 0.75
C MET A 305 15.67 -14.89 1.49
N PRO A 306 16.64 -14.85 2.44
CA PRO A 306 16.96 -13.63 3.20
C PRO A 306 17.86 -12.66 2.40
N LEU A 307 17.72 -12.63 1.08
CA LEU A 307 18.49 -11.78 0.18
C LEU A 307 17.57 -10.76 -0.49
N SER A 308 18.12 -9.60 -0.86
CA SER A 308 17.38 -8.61 -1.63
C SER A 308 16.94 -9.18 -2.98
N GLN A 309 15.74 -8.83 -3.43
CA GLN A 309 15.17 -9.30 -4.68
C GLN A 309 16.10 -9.07 -5.88
N LYS A 310 16.85 -7.97 -5.89
CA LYS A 310 17.83 -7.65 -6.94
C LYS A 310 18.92 -8.72 -7.12
N ARG A 311 19.25 -9.47 -6.06
CA ARG A 311 20.26 -10.54 -6.10
C ARG A 311 19.70 -11.90 -6.49
N LEU A 312 18.37 -12.05 -6.42
CA LEU A 312 17.66 -13.30 -6.66
C LEU A 312 16.95 -13.35 -8.01
N LEU A 313 16.80 -12.18 -8.68
CA LEU A 313 15.98 -12.08 -9.87
C LEU A 313 16.81 -12.27 -11.14
N PHE A 314 16.64 -13.43 -11.77
CA PHE A 314 17.14 -13.75 -13.10
C PHE A 314 15.96 -13.71 -14.06
N ASN A 315 15.67 -12.55 -14.60
CA ASN A 315 14.48 -12.29 -15.40
C ASN A 315 14.79 -11.80 -16.81
N GLU A 316 13.76 -11.89 -17.64
CA GLU A 316 13.63 -11.16 -18.91
C GLU A 316 12.23 -10.55 -18.89
N THR A 317 12.18 -9.23 -18.69
CA THR A 317 10.93 -8.54 -18.45
C THR A 317 10.72 -7.43 -19.46
N HIS A 318 9.50 -7.37 -20.01
CA HIS A 318 8.99 -6.27 -20.82
C HIS A 318 7.74 -5.70 -20.16
N THR A 319 7.65 -4.38 -20.06
CA THR A 319 6.44 -3.72 -19.56
C THR A 319 6.09 -2.53 -20.41
N ALA A 320 4.80 -2.37 -20.66
CA ALA A 320 4.24 -1.21 -21.34
C ALA A 320 3.07 -0.64 -20.54
N SER A 321 2.96 0.68 -20.47
CA SER A 321 1.78 1.31 -19.87
C SER A 321 1.36 2.58 -20.61
N ALA A 322 0.07 2.84 -20.59
CA ALA A 322 -0.56 4.04 -21.12
C ALA A 322 -1.55 4.58 -20.10
N ASN A 323 -1.31 5.81 -19.65
CA ASN A 323 -2.18 6.48 -18.69
C ASN A 323 -2.55 7.85 -19.25
N ARG A 324 -3.82 8.18 -19.18
CA ARG A 324 -4.33 9.45 -19.65
C ARG A 324 -5.42 9.96 -18.75
N LEU A 325 -5.26 11.20 -18.29
CA LEU A 325 -6.22 11.91 -17.46
C LEU A 325 -6.67 13.17 -18.18
N TYR A 326 -7.97 13.36 -18.21
CA TYR A 326 -8.63 14.55 -18.68
C TYR A 326 -9.36 15.23 -17.53
N ARG A 327 -9.13 16.51 -17.33
CA ARG A 327 -9.98 17.39 -16.54
C ARG A 327 -11.06 17.93 -17.46
N LEU A 328 -12.31 17.49 -17.26
CA LEU A 328 -13.45 17.91 -18.06
C LEU A 328 -13.90 19.30 -17.67
N ASP A 329 -13.88 19.59 -16.35
CA ASP A 329 -14.09 20.91 -15.75
C ASP A 329 -13.33 21.01 -14.40
N GLU A 330 -13.63 21.99 -13.57
CA GLU A 330 -12.94 22.17 -12.27
C GLU A 330 -13.26 21.08 -11.24
N GLU A 331 -14.33 20.34 -11.44
CA GLU A 331 -14.84 19.32 -10.54
C GLU A 331 -14.76 17.91 -11.09
N LYS A 332 -14.77 17.79 -12.43
CA LYS A 332 -14.87 16.48 -13.12
C LYS A 332 -13.59 16.08 -13.82
N GLN A 333 -13.25 14.84 -13.66
CA GLN A 333 -12.10 14.23 -14.33
C GLN A 333 -12.40 12.80 -14.80
N LEU A 334 -11.74 12.42 -15.90
CA LEU A 334 -11.81 11.09 -16.47
C LEU A 334 -10.40 10.57 -16.69
N ARG A 335 -10.09 9.38 -16.15
CA ARG A 335 -8.79 8.73 -16.25
C ARG A 335 -8.91 7.36 -16.90
N PHE A 336 -8.01 7.11 -17.85
CA PHE A 336 -7.81 5.82 -18.49
C PHE A 336 -6.43 5.31 -18.15
N GLN A 337 -6.34 4.03 -17.84
CA GLN A 337 -5.08 3.34 -17.59
C GLN A 337 -5.09 1.99 -18.26
N LEU A 338 -3.99 1.63 -18.90
CA LEU A 338 -3.73 0.33 -19.49
C LEU A 338 -2.28 -0.06 -19.16
N GLY A 339 -2.07 -1.29 -18.74
CA GLY A 339 -0.74 -1.81 -18.43
C GLY A 339 -0.59 -3.25 -18.87
N TYR A 340 0.57 -3.58 -19.42
CA TYR A 340 0.94 -4.95 -19.78
C TYR A 340 2.35 -5.27 -19.29
N ILE A 341 2.54 -6.49 -18.78
CA ILE A 341 3.82 -7.04 -18.37
C ILE A 341 3.95 -8.43 -18.98
N HIS A 342 5.09 -8.69 -19.59
CA HIS A 342 5.58 -10.01 -19.94
C HIS A 342 6.86 -10.27 -19.16
N ASP A 343 6.92 -11.36 -18.42
CA ASP A 343 8.09 -11.73 -17.61
C ASP A 343 8.43 -13.22 -17.76
N ARG A 344 9.71 -13.49 -17.91
CA ARG A 344 10.29 -14.82 -17.81
C ARG A 344 11.32 -14.80 -16.70
N THR A 345 11.15 -15.64 -15.70
CA THR A 345 12.06 -15.72 -14.56
C THR A 345 12.59 -17.15 -14.42
N THR A 346 13.89 -17.27 -14.22
CA THR A 346 14.56 -18.54 -13.90
C THR A 346 15.04 -18.51 -12.45
N ARG A 347 14.85 -19.61 -11.73
CA ARG A 347 15.32 -19.78 -10.35
C ARG A 347 16.00 -21.13 -10.20
N GLN A 348 17.10 -21.17 -9.47
CA GLN A 348 17.77 -22.41 -9.12
C GLN A 348 18.14 -22.37 -7.64
N TYR A 349 17.70 -23.33 -6.89
CA TYR A 349 17.96 -23.42 -5.44
C TYR A 349 17.89 -24.86 -4.94
N GLY A 350 18.59 -25.10 -3.82
CA GLY A 350 18.48 -26.34 -3.05
C GLY A 350 17.80 -26.06 -1.71
N SER A 351 17.07 -27.05 -1.20
CA SER A 351 16.57 -27.06 0.16
C SER A 351 16.83 -28.40 0.82
N GLU A 352 17.18 -28.35 2.08
CA GLU A 352 17.38 -29.51 2.95
C GLU A 352 16.43 -29.33 4.13
N GLU A 353 15.59 -30.33 4.34
CA GLU A 353 14.56 -30.31 5.39
C GLU A 353 14.75 -31.59 6.26
N ILE A 354 14.82 -31.37 7.56
CA ILE A 354 14.96 -32.41 8.56
C ILE A 354 13.71 -32.42 9.43
N TYR A 355 12.96 -33.51 9.38
CA TYR A 355 11.76 -33.69 10.17
C TYR A 355 12.05 -34.61 11.34
N TYR A 356 11.96 -34.11 12.57
CA TYR A 356 12.17 -34.90 13.78
C TYR A 356 10.84 -35.47 14.28
N PHE A 357 10.72 -36.77 14.28
CA PHE A 357 9.59 -37.49 14.90
C PHE A 357 10.05 -38.15 16.18
N ALA A 358 9.09 -38.54 17.04
CA ALA A 358 9.41 -39.19 18.33
C ALA A 358 10.23 -40.45 18.25
N GLN A 359 10.21 -41.15 17.12
CA GLN A 359 10.90 -42.45 16.90
C GLN A 359 11.75 -42.52 15.60
N ASP A 360 11.75 -41.44 14.79
CA ASP A 360 12.44 -41.46 13.51
C ASP A 360 12.78 -40.02 13.06
N THR A 361 13.76 -39.88 12.17
CA THR A 361 14.13 -38.60 11.56
C THR A 361 14.10 -38.80 10.05
N VAL A 362 13.31 -37.93 9.37
CA VAL A 362 13.26 -37.96 7.91
C VAL A 362 14.05 -36.77 7.39
N HIS A 363 15.03 -37.07 6.56
CA HIS A 363 15.91 -36.14 5.90
C HIS A 363 15.56 -36.07 4.42
N THR A 364 15.29 -34.90 3.89
CA THR A 364 14.98 -34.67 2.48
C THR A 364 15.86 -33.56 1.94
N ALA A 365 16.57 -33.83 0.88
CA ALA A 365 17.37 -32.85 0.16
C ALA A 365 16.87 -32.76 -1.29
N ILE A 366 16.53 -31.58 -1.75
CA ILE A 366 16.10 -31.35 -3.13
C ILE A 366 16.87 -30.22 -3.78
N ASN A 367 17.18 -30.37 -5.05
CA ASN A 367 17.59 -29.28 -5.93
C ASN A 367 16.47 -29.01 -6.92
N ARG A 368 16.17 -27.73 -7.13
CA ARG A 368 15.06 -27.30 -7.93
C ARG A 368 15.50 -26.24 -8.95
N HIS A 369 15.06 -26.43 -10.19
CA HIS A 369 15.24 -25.48 -11.27
C HIS A 369 13.88 -25.09 -11.81
N ASP A 370 13.46 -23.85 -11.54
CA ASP A 370 12.16 -23.32 -11.93
C ASP A 370 12.32 -22.35 -13.12
N ARG A 371 11.46 -22.52 -14.10
CA ARG A 371 11.26 -21.57 -15.22
C ARG A 371 9.83 -21.06 -15.17
N LEU A 372 9.68 -19.78 -14.93
CA LEU A 372 8.39 -19.12 -14.74
C LEU A 372 8.13 -18.18 -15.90
N LYS A 373 6.90 -18.15 -16.37
CA LYS A 373 6.39 -17.20 -17.34
C LYS A 373 5.16 -16.53 -16.76
N THR A 374 5.11 -15.20 -16.84
CA THR A 374 3.99 -14.39 -16.35
C THR A 374 3.62 -13.34 -17.38
N ASP A 375 2.37 -13.34 -17.78
CA ASP A 375 1.75 -12.28 -18.58
C ASP A 375 0.69 -11.60 -17.73
N CYS A 376 0.74 -10.25 -17.61
CA CYS A 376 -0.25 -9.48 -16.87
C CYS A 376 -0.81 -8.38 -17.78
N LEU A 377 -2.11 -8.26 -17.82
CA LEU A 377 -2.83 -7.17 -18.47
C LEU A 377 -3.76 -6.50 -17.46
N ASN A 378 -3.70 -5.20 -17.32
CA ASN A 378 -4.62 -4.45 -16.47
C ASN A 378 -5.17 -3.23 -17.22
N GLY A 379 -6.45 -2.94 -16.99
CA GLY A 379 -7.13 -1.79 -17.52
C GLY A 379 -8.01 -1.14 -16.45
N GLU A 380 -8.08 0.19 -16.42
CA GLU A 380 -8.91 0.95 -15.48
C GLU A 380 -9.48 2.19 -16.16
N VAL A 381 -10.77 2.42 -15.97
CA VAL A 381 -11.47 3.66 -16.32
C VAL A 381 -12.05 4.23 -15.04
N ASN A 382 -11.70 5.46 -14.70
CA ASN A 382 -12.17 6.14 -13.50
C ASN A 382 -12.75 7.50 -13.86
N TYR A 383 -14.04 7.67 -13.57
CA TYR A 383 -14.72 8.96 -13.59
C TYR A 383 -14.87 9.49 -12.17
N GLU A 384 -14.61 10.76 -11.96
CA GLU A 384 -14.78 11.43 -10.69
C GLU A 384 -15.41 12.82 -10.90
N ASP A 385 -16.48 13.09 -10.16
CA ASP A 385 -17.10 14.40 -10.00
C ASP A 385 -16.98 14.79 -8.53
N ASN A 386 -16.17 15.81 -8.23
CA ASN A 386 -15.74 16.16 -6.87
C ASN A 386 -16.09 17.62 -6.56
N ALA A 387 -17.38 17.90 -6.38
CA ALA A 387 -17.93 19.19 -6.00
C ALA A 387 -18.00 19.37 -4.48
N ALA A 388 -18.21 20.59 -4.02
CA ALA A 388 -18.36 20.89 -2.60
C ALA A 388 -19.62 20.26 -1.96
N SER A 389 -20.69 20.09 -2.74
CA SER A 389 -21.97 19.51 -2.28
C SER A 389 -22.21 18.09 -2.75
N ARG A 390 -21.43 17.60 -3.71
CA ARG A 390 -21.60 16.31 -4.34
C ARG A 390 -20.25 15.68 -4.62
N TYR A 391 -20.17 14.38 -4.42
CA TYR A 391 -19.07 13.55 -4.88
C TYR A 391 -19.63 12.33 -5.59
N THR A 392 -19.15 12.04 -6.78
CA THR A 392 -19.46 10.80 -7.50
C THR A 392 -18.18 10.21 -8.05
N ARG A 393 -17.96 8.93 -7.80
CA ARG A 393 -16.86 8.17 -8.36
C ARG A 393 -17.37 6.88 -8.96
N GLU A 394 -17.01 6.66 -10.21
CA GLU A 394 -17.23 5.41 -10.92
C GLU A 394 -15.88 4.87 -11.39
N ASN A 395 -15.56 3.65 -10.98
CA ASN A 395 -14.31 3.00 -11.35
C ASN A 395 -14.60 1.60 -11.86
N PHE A 396 -14.34 1.38 -13.12
CA PHE A 396 -14.35 0.07 -13.75
C PHE A 396 -12.90 -0.39 -13.96
N SER A 397 -12.59 -1.63 -13.58
CA SER A 397 -11.27 -2.19 -13.78
C SER A 397 -11.32 -3.66 -14.20
N PHE A 398 -10.37 -4.02 -15.05
CA PHE A 398 -10.07 -5.37 -15.49
C PHE A 398 -8.62 -5.70 -15.14
N ALA A 399 -8.37 -6.90 -14.65
CA ALA A 399 -7.01 -7.43 -14.47
C ALA A 399 -6.99 -8.90 -14.92
N GLY A 400 -6.04 -9.23 -15.78
CA GLY A 400 -5.73 -10.59 -16.21
C GLY A 400 -4.28 -10.93 -15.89
N THR A 401 -4.05 -12.11 -15.33
CA THR A 401 -2.71 -12.64 -15.06
C THR A 401 -2.67 -14.09 -15.51
N TRP A 402 -1.76 -14.42 -16.40
CA TRP A 402 -1.52 -15.76 -16.90
C TRP A 402 -0.13 -16.19 -16.48
N LYS A 403 -0.06 -17.19 -15.60
CA LYS A 403 1.20 -17.72 -15.07
C LYS A 403 1.37 -19.17 -15.48
N SER A 404 2.57 -19.52 -15.87
CA SER A 404 2.98 -20.92 -15.99
C SER A 404 4.36 -21.10 -15.38
N GLY A 405 4.54 -22.20 -14.68
CA GLY A 405 5.80 -22.59 -14.09
C GLY A 405 6.15 -24.03 -14.46
N VAL A 406 7.40 -24.26 -14.79
CA VAL A 406 7.97 -25.58 -14.98
C VAL A 406 9.09 -25.74 -13.99
N SER A 407 9.07 -26.82 -13.22
CA SER A 407 10.06 -27.14 -12.19
C SER A 407 10.67 -28.51 -12.48
N ASP A 408 11.98 -28.51 -12.62
CA ASP A 408 12.78 -29.75 -12.59
C ASP A 408 13.29 -29.93 -11.16
N ILE A 409 12.89 -31.00 -10.50
CA ILE A 409 13.16 -31.27 -9.09
C ILE A 409 13.98 -32.54 -9.02
N THR A 410 15.17 -32.48 -8.44
CA THR A 410 16.08 -33.61 -8.26
C THR A 410 16.43 -33.77 -6.78
N GLY A 411 16.45 -35.01 -6.30
CA GLY A 411 16.75 -35.43 -4.94
C GLY A 411 16.69 -36.95 -4.89
N ASP A 412 15.97 -37.51 -3.94
CA ASP A 412 15.73 -38.95 -3.85
C ASP A 412 14.95 -39.47 -5.08
N ASN A 413 14.18 -38.61 -5.71
CA ASN A 413 13.44 -38.87 -6.94
C ASN A 413 13.65 -37.73 -7.94
N VAL A 414 13.49 -38.03 -9.23
CA VAL A 414 13.45 -37.03 -10.28
C VAL A 414 11.99 -36.73 -10.62
N ILE A 415 11.58 -35.50 -10.43
CA ILE A 415 10.20 -35.05 -10.60
C ILE A 415 10.17 -33.86 -11.55
N PHE A 416 9.30 -33.92 -12.52
CA PHE A 416 8.94 -32.82 -13.38
C PHE A 416 7.55 -32.32 -12.97
N GLN A 417 7.46 -31.03 -12.62
CA GLN A 417 6.21 -30.39 -12.24
C GLN A 417 5.91 -29.22 -13.16
N LYS A 418 4.70 -29.15 -13.66
CA LYS A 418 4.19 -28.01 -14.44
C LYS A 418 2.93 -27.46 -13.78
N ILE A 419 2.90 -26.17 -13.54
CA ILE A 419 1.72 -25.45 -13.01
C ILE A 419 1.31 -24.38 -14.02
N LYS A 420 0.05 -24.43 -14.44
CA LYS A 420 -0.61 -23.30 -15.12
C LYS A 420 -1.58 -22.69 -14.11
N ASN A 421 -1.47 -21.39 -13.88
CA ASN A 421 -2.33 -20.67 -12.96
C ASN A 421 -2.69 -19.33 -13.60
N SER A 422 -3.94 -19.19 -13.96
CA SER A 422 -4.44 -17.99 -14.59
C SER A 422 -5.48 -17.35 -13.68
N GLN A 423 -5.58 -16.05 -13.74
CA GLN A 423 -6.58 -15.28 -13.01
C GLN A 423 -7.03 -14.15 -13.90
N TRP A 424 -8.32 -13.94 -13.98
CA TRP A 424 -8.85 -12.67 -14.47
C TRP A 424 -10.00 -12.19 -13.60
N GLU A 425 -10.09 -10.89 -13.46
CA GLU A 425 -11.10 -10.26 -12.62
C GLU A 425 -11.67 -8.99 -13.28
N LEU A 426 -12.94 -8.78 -13.02
CA LEU A 426 -13.67 -7.56 -13.33
C LEU A 426 -14.12 -6.93 -12.02
N LYS A 427 -13.93 -5.63 -11.88
CA LYS A 427 -14.38 -4.86 -10.73
C LYS A 427 -15.13 -3.62 -11.19
N ASN A 428 -16.21 -3.34 -10.51
CA ASN A 428 -16.90 -2.07 -10.59
C ASN A 428 -17.05 -1.49 -9.18
N TYR A 429 -16.67 -0.24 -9.03
CA TYR A 429 -16.81 0.52 -7.80
C TYR A 429 -17.55 1.82 -8.08
N PHE A 430 -18.70 1.98 -7.48
CA PHE A 430 -19.50 3.18 -7.51
C PHE A 430 -19.63 3.77 -6.12
N ASN A 431 -19.41 5.09 -5.98
CA ASN A 431 -19.62 5.81 -4.74
C ASN A 431 -20.22 7.18 -5.03
N GLN A 432 -21.35 7.49 -4.39
CA GLN A 432 -22.02 8.78 -4.52
C GLN A 432 -22.33 9.37 -3.16
N LEU A 433 -21.99 10.63 -2.97
CA LEU A 433 -22.22 11.44 -1.78
C LEU A 433 -23.00 12.69 -2.13
N TYR A 434 -23.92 13.02 -1.26
CA TYR A 434 -24.58 14.34 -1.23
C TYR A 434 -24.41 14.98 0.14
N THR A 435 -24.07 16.25 0.12
CA THR A 435 -23.84 17.03 1.33
C THR A 435 -24.71 18.28 1.30
N LYS A 436 -25.54 18.43 2.31
CA LYS A 436 -26.36 19.63 2.54
C LYS A 436 -26.17 20.08 3.97
N GLU A 437 -25.59 21.27 4.14
CA GLU A 437 -25.29 21.84 5.46
C GLU A 437 -24.52 20.88 6.38
N LYS A 438 -25.16 20.41 7.47
CA LYS A 438 -24.59 19.51 8.50
C LYS A 438 -24.77 18.03 8.20
N TYR A 439 -25.49 17.70 7.13
CA TYR A 439 -25.82 16.32 6.78
C TYR A 439 -25.07 15.90 5.53
N THR A 440 -24.56 14.69 5.55
CA THR A 440 -24.01 14.01 4.37
C THR A 440 -24.60 12.61 4.33
N TRP A 441 -25.04 12.18 3.17
CA TRP A 441 -25.56 10.83 2.94
C TRP A 441 -25.07 10.33 1.60
N GLY A 442 -25.04 9.05 1.44
CA GLY A 442 -24.58 8.48 0.19
C GLY A 442 -24.76 6.97 0.10
N ILE A 443 -24.42 6.49 -1.09
CA ILE A 443 -24.48 5.08 -1.46
C ILE A 443 -23.14 4.65 -2.04
N ARG A 444 -22.72 3.45 -1.66
CA ARG A 444 -21.56 2.77 -2.23
C ARG A 444 -21.98 1.41 -2.76
N SER A 445 -21.51 1.06 -3.94
CA SER A 445 -21.68 -0.26 -4.54
C SER A 445 -20.33 -0.76 -5.03
N TYR A 446 -19.99 -1.98 -4.70
CA TYR A 446 -18.82 -2.66 -5.18
C TYR A 446 -19.20 -4.05 -5.66
N ILE A 447 -18.78 -4.39 -6.87
CA ILE A 447 -18.99 -5.70 -7.48
C ILE A 447 -17.66 -6.19 -8.01
N ARG A 448 -17.34 -7.45 -7.75
CA ARG A 448 -16.20 -8.15 -8.32
C ARG A 448 -16.61 -9.52 -8.82
N TYR A 449 -16.10 -9.88 -9.97
CA TYR A 449 -16.09 -11.25 -10.45
C TYR A 449 -14.65 -11.67 -10.74
N THR A 450 -14.25 -12.84 -10.24
CA THR A 450 -12.91 -13.41 -10.43
C THR A 450 -13.05 -14.85 -10.90
N HIS A 451 -12.25 -15.22 -11.89
CA HIS A 451 -12.12 -16.58 -12.41
C HIS A 451 -10.65 -17.01 -12.35
N LEU A 452 -10.39 -18.17 -11.74
CA LEU A 452 -9.06 -18.69 -11.50
C LEU A 452 -8.99 -20.17 -11.95
N PRO A 453 -8.74 -20.43 -13.24
CA PRO A 453 -8.41 -21.79 -13.70
C PRO A 453 -6.96 -22.13 -13.35
N ALA A 454 -6.73 -23.30 -12.81
CA ALA A 454 -5.42 -23.79 -12.46
C ALA A 454 -5.26 -25.27 -12.80
N LEU A 455 -4.08 -25.64 -13.27
CA LEU A 455 -3.72 -27.00 -13.65
C LEU A 455 -2.32 -27.32 -13.13
N LEU A 456 -2.22 -28.36 -12.31
CA LEU A 456 -0.96 -28.96 -11.90
C LEU A 456 -0.78 -30.29 -12.65
N THR A 457 0.40 -30.49 -13.20
CA THR A 457 0.85 -31.77 -13.77
C THR A 457 2.12 -32.19 -13.06
N VAL A 458 2.16 -33.42 -12.53
CA VAL A 458 3.33 -33.99 -11.85
C VAL A 458 3.68 -35.30 -12.55
N ILE A 459 4.94 -35.42 -12.94
CA ILE A 459 5.49 -36.63 -13.58
C ILE A 459 6.58 -37.15 -12.66
N HIS A 460 6.36 -38.32 -12.08
CA HIS A 460 7.32 -39.04 -11.23
C HIS A 460 8.19 -39.99 -12.04
N ARG A 461 9.45 -39.99 -11.75
CA ARG A 461 10.40 -40.98 -12.30
C ARG A 461 10.89 -41.88 -11.19
N ASN A 462 10.48 -43.11 -11.23
CA ASN A 462 11.03 -44.22 -10.42
C ASN A 462 11.91 -45.12 -11.29
N LEU A 463 12.97 -44.61 -11.90
CA LEU A 463 13.83 -45.46 -12.73
C LEU A 463 15.23 -45.57 -12.11
N PRO A 464 15.71 -46.78 -11.88
CA PRO A 464 17.13 -47.04 -11.79
C PRO A 464 17.72 -46.97 -13.21
N VAL A 465 17.93 -45.77 -13.74
CA VAL A 465 18.43 -45.61 -15.11
C VAL A 465 19.80 -44.97 -15.05
N SER A 466 20.68 -45.38 -15.95
CA SER A 466 22.01 -44.80 -16.10
C SER A 466 21.95 -43.29 -16.33
N SER A 467 22.95 -42.54 -15.89
CA SER A 467 23.00 -41.08 -15.97
C SER A 467 22.84 -40.52 -17.41
N ALA A 468 23.10 -41.33 -18.43
CA ALA A 468 22.94 -40.99 -19.84
C ALA A 468 21.45 -40.92 -20.25
N ASP A 469 20.64 -41.87 -19.78
CA ASP A 469 19.21 -41.96 -20.13
C ASP A 469 18.40 -40.83 -19.43
N ASN A 470 18.84 -40.42 -18.24
CA ASN A 470 18.26 -39.28 -17.52
C ASN A 470 18.40 -37.98 -18.29
N ARG A 471 19.51 -37.74 -18.98
CA ARG A 471 19.70 -36.58 -19.83
C ARG A 471 18.79 -36.58 -21.06
N LEU A 472 18.60 -37.75 -21.67
CA LEU A 472 17.79 -37.89 -22.90
C LEU A 472 16.33 -37.54 -22.68
N ILE A 473 15.74 -38.00 -21.57
CA ILE A 473 14.32 -37.71 -21.27
C ILE A 473 14.13 -36.31 -20.73
N ALA A 474 15.05 -35.76 -19.92
CA ALA A 474 15.03 -34.35 -19.54
C ALA A 474 15.12 -33.45 -20.79
N THR A 475 15.92 -33.83 -21.79
CA THR A 475 16.01 -33.12 -23.07
C THR A 475 14.75 -33.26 -23.92
N CYS A 476 14.06 -34.39 -23.91
CA CYS A 476 12.81 -34.58 -24.64
C CYS A 476 11.65 -33.74 -24.03
N ILE A 477 11.56 -33.71 -22.72
CA ILE A 477 10.57 -32.85 -22.00
C ILE A 477 10.87 -31.37 -22.26
N HIS A 478 12.14 -30.99 -22.24
CA HIS A 478 12.57 -29.61 -22.50
C HIS A 478 12.23 -29.16 -23.93
N ARG A 479 12.53 -29.99 -24.94
CA ARG A 479 12.19 -29.73 -26.35
C ARG A 479 10.70 -29.58 -26.61
N ARG A 480 9.87 -30.29 -25.84
CA ARG A 480 8.41 -30.21 -25.98
C ARG A 480 7.88 -28.79 -25.72
N ASP A 481 8.38 -28.15 -24.67
CA ASP A 481 7.94 -26.79 -24.31
C ASP A 481 8.48 -25.75 -25.30
N GLU A 482 9.67 -25.98 -25.88
CA GLU A 482 10.26 -25.11 -26.94
C GLU A 482 9.51 -25.25 -28.27
N LEU A 483 8.96 -26.43 -28.59
CA LEU A 483 8.31 -26.72 -29.85
C LEU A 483 6.80 -26.47 -29.84
N ASN A 484 6.21 -25.94 -28.77
CA ASN A 484 4.77 -25.71 -28.60
C ASN A 484 3.89 -26.94 -28.95
N LEU A 485 4.35 -28.14 -28.60
CA LEU A 485 3.61 -29.36 -28.85
C LEU A 485 2.32 -29.44 -28.01
N PRO A 486 1.25 -30.07 -28.51
CA PRO A 486 -0.03 -30.13 -27.82
C PRO A 486 0.06 -30.70 -26.42
N ASP A 487 -0.73 -30.18 -25.48
CA ASP A 487 -0.74 -30.57 -24.05
C ASP A 487 -1.24 -32.03 -23.82
N ASN A 488 -1.86 -32.64 -24.82
CA ASN A 488 -2.48 -33.97 -24.75
C ASN A 488 -1.63 -35.11 -25.36
N ILE A 489 -0.31 -34.97 -25.39
CA ILE A 489 0.58 -36.09 -25.69
C ILE A 489 0.46 -37.09 -24.53
N ASN A 490 -0.23 -38.20 -24.81
CA ASN A 490 -0.41 -39.29 -23.85
C ASN A 490 0.79 -40.24 -23.87
N GLU A 491 0.78 -41.18 -22.95
CA GLU A 491 1.77 -42.22 -22.75
C GLU A 491 2.17 -43.02 -24.03
N ASN A 492 1.20 -43.22 -24.94
CA ASN A 492 1.41 -43.94 -26.18
C ASN A 492 2.28 -43.17 -27.20
N THR A 493 2.25 -41.85 -27.17
CA THR A 493 3.07 -40.98 -28.05
C THR A 493 4.54 -41.04 -27.66
N TYR A 494 4.84 -41.20 -26.38
CA TYR A 494 6.23 -41.40 -25.88
C TYR A 494 6.84 -42.75 -26.31
N ARG A 495 6.02 -43.79 -26.34
CA ARG A 495 6.48 -45.12 -26.81
C ARG A 495 6.92 -45.10 -28.27
N THR A 496 6.28 -44.32 -29.08
CA THR A 496 6.54 -44.26 -30.53
C THR A 496 7.84 -43.50 -30.86
N VAL A 497 8.24 -42.53 -30.05
CA VAL A 497 9.43 -41.71 -30.30
C VAL A 497 10.72 -42.37 -29.89
N THR A 498 10.72 -43.25 -28.88
CA THR A 498 11.94 -43.80 -28.28
C THR A 498 12.19 -45.28 -28.66
N GLY A 499 11.23 -46.00 -29.24
CA GLY A 499 11.38 -47.40 -29.65
C GLY A 499 11.64 -48.40 -28.51
N GLN A 500 11.60 -47.98 -27.25
CA GLN A 500 11.79 -48.81 -26.06
C GLN A 500 10.49 -48.92 -25.25
N THR A 501 10.21 -50.13 -24.74
CA THR A 501 9.10 -50.40 -23.83
C THR A 501 9.47 -49.93 -22.43
N TYR A 502 9.02 -48.73 -22.06
CA TYR A 502 9.12 -48.27 -20.68
C TYR A 502 7.83 -48.63 -19.92
N GLU A 503 7.98 -48.98 -18.63
CA GLU A 503 6.83 -49.01 -17.72
C GLU A 503 6.17 -47.62 -17.69
N SER A 504 4.86 -47.58 -17.51
CA SER A 504 4.06 -46.36 -17.49
C SER A 504 4.66 -45.32 -16.51
N ILE A 505 5.01 -44.13 -16.99
CA ILE A 505 5.48 -43.06 -16.14
C ILE A 505 4.25 -42.52 -15.37
N PRO A 506 4.22 -42.61 -14.03
CA PRO A 506 3.09 -42.11 -13.26
C PRO A 506 2.95 -40.60 -13.47
N THR A 507 1.85 -40.21 -14.09
CA THR A 507 1.51 -38.81 -14.31
C THR A 507 0.25 -38.51 -13.53
N GLU A 508 0.34 -37.50 -12.65
CA GLU A 508 -0.76 -37.04 -11.81
C GLU A 508 -1.19 -35.66 -12.27
N TYR A 509 -2.50 -35.44 -12.32
CA TYR A 509 -3.11 -34.17 -12.71
C TYR A 509 -4.00 -33.66 -11.59
N GLU A 510 -3.96 -32.37 -11.37
CA GLU A 510 -4.90 -31.66 -10.50
C GLU A 510 -5.43 -30.45 -11.25
N GLU A 511 -6.70 -30.46 -11.60
CA GLU A 511 -7.35 -29.33 -12.26
C GLU A 511 -8.34 -28.69 -11.31
N MET A 512 -8.23 -27.37 -11.11
CA MET A 512 -9.11 -26.61 -10.25
C MET A 512 -9.56 -25.34 -10.95
N ASN A 513 -10.87 -25.17 -11.08
CA ASN A 513 -11.47 -23.96 -11.60
C ASN A 513 -12.27 -23.27 -10.50
N ILE A 514 -11.93 -22.03 -10.20
CA ILE A 514 -12.57 -21.25 -9.14
C ILE A 514 -13.26 -20.05 -9.73
N ASP A 515 -14.55 -19.91 -9.43
CA ASP A 515 -15.34 -18.73 -9.74
C ASP A 515 -15.74 -18.06 -8.45
N ASN A 516 -15.50 -16.75 -8.34
CA ASN A 516 -15.90 -15.96 -7.18
C ASN A 516 -16.59 -14.68 -7.62
N ALA A 517 -17.86 -14.55 -7.25
CA ALA A 517 -18.64 -13.32 -7.38
C ALA A 517 -18.82 -12.69 -6.01
N TYR A 518 -18.49 -11.43 -5.88
CA TYR A 518 -18.54 -10.67 -4.62
C TYR A 518 -19.22 -9.33 -4.84
N THR A 519 -20.06 -8.92 -3.86
CA THR A 519 -20.68 -7.59 -3.85
C THR A 519 -20.69 -7.02 -2.43
N ASP A 520 -20.48 -5.72 -2.31
CA ASP A 520 -20.60 -4.93 -1.06
C ASP A 520 -21.37 -3.64 -1.35
N ASN A 521 -22.60 -3.56 -0.88
CA ASN A 521 -23.47 -2.40 -1.07
C ASN A 521 -23.77 -1.77 0.28
N ALA A 522 -23.57 -0.47 0.41
CA ALA A 522 -23.74 0.25 1.65
C ALA A 522 -24.42 1.60 1.47
N LEU A 523 -25.24 1.93 2.45
CA LEU A 523 -25.79 3.27 2.66
C LEU A 523 -25.05 3.88 3.86
N TYR A 524 -24.77 5.15 3.80
CA TYR A 524 -24.18 5.85 4.92
C TYR A 524 -24.78 7.23 5.11
N GLY A 525 -24.88 7.59 6.38
CA GLY A 525 -25.33 8.89 6.84
C GLY A 525 -24.35 9.48 7.84
N MET A 526 -24.20 10.81 7.80
CA MET A 526 -23.29 11.54 8.64
C MET A 526 -23.89 12.87 9.06
N ARG A 527 -23.68 13.24 10.32
CA ARG A 527 -24.10 14.53 10.89
C ARG A 527 -23.05 15.10 11.80
N LYS A 528 -22.62 16.35 11.53
CA LYS A 528 -21.72 17.09 12.44
C LYS A 528 -22.52 18.01 13.35
N LYS A 529 -22.32 17.89 14.69
CA LYS A 529 -22.94 18.75 15.71
C LYS A 529 -21.94 19.03 16.83
N ASN A 530 -21.72 20.29 17.18
CA ASN A 530 -20.86 20.71 18.31
C ASN A 530 -19.45 20.12 18.29
N GLY A 531 -18.79 20.06 17.13
CA GLY A 531 -17.45 19.48 16.98
C GLY A 531 -17.41 17.96 16.99
N VAL A 532 -18.56 17.29 17.16
CA VAL A 532 -18.68 15.84 17.07
C VAL A 532 -19.33 15.45 15.75
N ASN A 533 -18.72 14.48 15.07
CA ASN A 533 -19.23 13.90 13.85
C ASN A 533 -19.79 12.50 14.16
N TYR A 534 -21.07 12.31 13.89
CA TYR A 534 -21.78 11.05 14.03
C TYR A 534 -21.96 10.42 12.66
N GLN A 535 -21.53 9.20 12.49
CA GLN A 535 -21.63 8.47 11.23
C GLN A 535 -22.32 7.13 11.48
N LEU A 536 -23.14 6.73 10.55
CA LEU A 536 -23.74 5.40 10.51
C LEU A 536 -23.63 4.86 9.09
N THR A 537 -23.05 3.69 8.95
CA THR A 537 -23.00 2.95 7.69
C THR A 537 -23.78 1.65 7.91
N GLY A 538 -24.67 1.30 7.01
CA GLY A 538 -25.35 0.02 6.97
C GLY A 538 -25.17 -0.62 5.61
N GLY A 539 -24.87 -1.91 5.56
CA GLY A 539 -24.59 -2.56 4.27
C GLY A 539 -24.86 -4.06 4.26
N PHE A 540 -24.82 -4.56 3.05
CA PHE A 540 -24.96 -5.96 2.72
C PHE A 540 -23.77 -6.39 1.86
N ARG A 541 -23.21 -7.56 2.18
CA ARG A 541 -22.21 -8.28 1.40
C ARG A 541 -22.76 -9.62 0.95
N GLY A 542 -22.55 -9.94 -0.32
CA GLY A 542 -22.80 -11.25 -0.88
C GLY A 542 -21.53 -11.80 -1.49
N GLU A 543 -21.21 -13.05 -1.24
CA GLU A 543 -20.12 -13.76 -1.89
C GLU A 543 -20.62 -15.13 -2.34
N LEU A 544 -20.38 -15.44 -3.59
CA LEU A 544 -20.62 -16.76 -4.16
C LEU A 544 -19.29 -17.28 -4.69
N SER A 545 -18.73 -18.26 -4.00
CA SER A 545 -17.53 -18.95 -4.45
C SER A 545 -17.89 -20.36 -4.89
N SER A 546 -17.38 -20.78 -6.04
CA SER A 546 -17.50 -22.14 -6.53
C SER A 546 -16.13 -22.69 -6.93
N VAL A 547 -15.87 -23.92 -6.57
CA VAL A 547 -14.68 -24.69 -6.93
C VAL A 547 -15.12 -25.91 -7.70
N ARG A 548 -14.59 -26.08 -8.91
CA ARG A 548 -14.75 -27.26 -9.73
C ARG A 548 -13.40 -27.97 -9.81
N GLN A 549 -13.37 -29.18 -9.31
CA GLN A 549 -12.34 -30.19 -9.40
C GLN A 549 -13.02 -31.43 -10.04
N GLU A 550 -12.75 -32.63 -9.59
CA GLU A 550 -13.59 -33.81 -9.91
C GLU A 550 -15.03 -33.63 -9.42
N ASN A 551 -15.20 -32.98 -8.28
CA ASN A 551 -16.48 -32.61 -7.70
C ASN A 551 -16.68 -31.10 -7.73
N SER A 552 -17.95 -30.67 -7.88
CA SER A 552 -18.31 -29.27 -7.81
C SER A 552 -18.74 -28.88 -6.40
N TYR A 553 -18.15 -27.84 -5.85
CA TYR A 553 -18.48 -27.32 -4.52
C TYR A 553 -18.75 -25.82 -4.59
N SER A 554 -19.91 -25.39 -4.12
CA SER A 554 -20.30 -23.97 -4.10
C SER A 554 -20.60 -23.54 -2.67
N ALA A 555 -20.12 -22.38 -2.26
CA ALA A 555 -20.27 -21.85 -0.93
C ALA A 555 -20.75 -20.38 -0.98
N PRO A 556 -22.06 -20.15 -0.89
CA PRO A 556 -22.60 -18.81 -0.72
C PRO A 556 -22.36 -18.29 0.69
N ARG A 557 -22.03 -16.99 0.79
CA ARG A 557 -21.89 -16.26 2.05
C ARG A 557 -22.68 -14.97 1.97
N TYR A 558 -23.42 -14.66 3.02
CA TYR A 558 -24.18 -13.45 3.17
C TYR A 558 -23.81 -12.74 4.46
N SER A 559 -23.61 -11.44 4.39
CA SER A 559 -23.28 -10.63 5.57
C SER A 559 -24.08 -9.35 5.57
N PHE A 560 -24.74 -9.07 6.69
CA PHE A 560 -25.31 -7.76 6.95
C PHE A 560 -24.47 -7.08 8.01
N TYR A 561 -24.21 -5.80 7.83
CA TYR A 561 -23.37 -5.07 8.77
C TYR A 561 -23.84 -3.65 9.01
N THR A 562 -23.48 -3.15 10.18
CA THR A 562 -23.62 -1.75 10.53
C THR A 562 -22.35 -1.24 11.21
N ILE A 563 -21.99 0.02 10.92
CA ILE A 563 -20.79 0.67 11.46
C ILE A 563 -21.19 2.01 12.05
N PRO A 564 -21.63 2.06 13.32
CA PRO A 564 -21.68 3.30 14.07
C PRO A 564 -20.26 3.83 14.30
N ARG A 565 -20.06 5.13 14.08
CA ARG A 565 -18.80 5.82 14.30
C ARG A 565 -19.04 7.20 14.88
N ILE A 566 -18.24 7.55 15.86
CA ILE A 566 -18.21 8.88 16.48
C ILE A 566 -16.80 9.43 16.35
N GLU A 567 -16.70 10.65 15.89
CA GLU A 567 -15.47 11.42 15.77
C GLU A 567 -15.60 12.71 16.55
N TRP A 568 -14.75 12.91 17.54
CA TRP A 568 -14.69 14.15 18.30
C TRP A 568 -13.33 14.80 18.10
N GLU A 569 -13.35 15.94 17.40
CA GLU A 569 -12.15 16.69 17.04
C GLU A 569 -12.14 18.05 17.71
N ARG A 570 -10.99 18.39 18.29
CA ARG A 570 -10.61 19.72 18.74
C ARG A 570 -9.20 20.05 18.26
N THR A 571 -8.74 21.27 18.51
CA THR A 571 -7.43 21.77 18.07
C THR A 571 -6.29 20.81 18.44
N ASP A 572 -6.29 20.29 19.67
CA ASP A 572 -5.19 19.53 20.21
C ASP A 572 -5.43 18.01 20.22
N PHE A 573 -6.68 17.58 20.16
CA PHE A 573 -6.99 16.17 20.20
C PHE A 573 -8.05 15.74 19.20
N LEU A 574 -7.97 14.45 18.85
CA LEU A 574 -8.98 13.72 18.12
C LEU A 574 -9.26 12.39 18.81
N LEU A 575 -10.51 12.08 19.00
CA LEU A 575 -10.97 10.78 19.42
C LEU A 575 -11.93 10.22 18.37
N THR A 576 -11.65 9.02 17.88
CA THR A 576 -12.55 8.28 17.00
C THR A 576 -12.89 6.94 17.64
N ALA A 577 -14.16 6.66 17.82
CA ALA A 577 -14.67 5.37 18.24
C ALA A 577 -15.61 4.82 17.18
N ALA A 578 -15.40 3.57 16.79
CA ALA A 578 -16.25 2.87 15.83
C ALA A 578 -16.40 1.40 16.24
N ALA A 579 -17.48 0.78 15.81
CA ALA A 579 -17.66 -0.66 15.97
C ALA A 579 -18.32 -1.20 14.69
N THR A 580 -17.69 -2.17 14.05
CA THR A 580 -18.35 -2.91 12.97
C THR A 580 -19.11 -4.06 13.58
N VAL A 581 -20.41 -4.06 13.39
CA VAL A 581 -21.30 -5.12 13.88
C VAL A 581 -21.78 -5.93 12.68
N TRP A 582 -21.56 -7.23 12.72
CA TRP A 582 -21.83 -8.15 11.62
C TRP A 582 -22.80 -9.24 12.01
N TRP A 583 -23.62 -9.65 11.05
CA TRP A 583 -24.29 -10.93 11.04
C TRP A 583 -23.90 -11.67 9.77
N ASN A 584 -23.14 -12.77 9.93
CA ASN A 584 -22.66 -13.59 8.83
C ASN A 584 -23.44 -14.91 8.79
N ARG A 585 -23.74 -15.37 7.58
CA ARG A 585 -24.38 -16.65 7.31
C ARG A 585 -23.69 -17.37 6.17
N LEU A 586 -23.29 -18.61 6.43
CA LEU A 586 -22.80 -19.57 5.44
C LEU A 586 -23.77 -20.76 5.45
N PRO A 587 -24.77 -20.77 4.53
CA PRO A 587 -25.85 -21.76 4.57
C PRO A 587 -25.37 -23.19 4.46
N LYS A 588 -24.38 -23.45 3.58
CA LYS A 588 -23.86 -24.80 3.32
C LYS A 588 -23.18 -25.44 4.52
N GLN A 589 -22.55 -24.64 5.37
CA GLN A 589 -21.95 -25.08 6.64
C GLN A 589 -22.91 -25.03 7.83
N SER A 590 -24.18 -24.66 7.62
CA SER A 590 -25.14 -24.40 8.67
C SER A 590 -24.60 -23.40 9.72
N TYR A 591 -23.74 -22.48 9.28
CA TYR A 591 -23.06 -21.53 10.14
C TYR A 591 -23.77 -20.18 10.11
N SER A 592 -24.03 -19.65 11.30
CA SER A 592 -24.53 -18.29 11.47
C SER A 592 -23.87 -17.68 12.69
N ARG A 593 -23.31 -16.47 12.55
CA ARG A 593 -22.60 -15.80 13.64
C ARG A 593 -22.84 -14.30 13.63
N PHE A 594 -23.04 -13.80 14.84
CA PHE A 594 -23.08 -12.37 15.13
C PHE A 594 -21.82 -11.99 15.91
N TYR A 595 -21.15 -10.90 15.53
CA TYR A 595 -19.99 -10.39 16.25
C TYR A 595 -19.83 -8.88 16.08
N ALA A 596 -19.00 -8.29 16.93
CA ALA A 596 -18.67 -6.88 16.91
C ALA A 596 -17.15 -6.68 16.94
N ALA A 597 -16.67 -5.82 16.07
CA ALA A 597 -15.27 -5.44 15.93
C ALA A 597 -15.09 -3.95 16.31
N PRO A 598 -14.90 -3.65 17.61
CA PRO A 598 -14.69 -2.28 18.08
C PRO A 598 -13.29 -1.78 17.71
N SER A 599 -13.19 -0.48 17.44
CA SER A 599 -11.95 0.21 17.23
C SER A 599 -11.96 1.59 17.90
N LEU A 600 -10.82 1.96 18.45
CA LEU A 600 -10.59 3.25 19.09
C LEU A 600 -9.33 3.86 18.53
N TYR A 601 -9.37 5.12 18.17
CA TYR A 601 -8.22 5.90 17.77
C TYR A 601 -8.20 7.22 18.55
N PHE A 602 -7.08 7.52 19.17
CA PHE A 602 -6.85 8.76 19.90
C PHE A 602 -5.57 9.44 19.38
N ARG A 603 -5.63 10.71 19.13
CA ARG A 603 -4.48 11.54 18.75
C ARG A 603 -4.43 12.77 19.63
N TYR A 604 -3.24 13.10 20.13
CA TYR A 604 -2.99 14.31 20.92
C TYR A 604 -1.76 15.06 20.40
N LYS A 605 -1.91 16.38 20.22
CA LYS A 605 -0.84 17.28 19.85
C LYS A 605 -0.37 18.03 21.09
N PHE A 606 0.74 17.60 21.69
CA PHE A 606 1.33 18.26 22.87
C PHE A 606 1.86 19.66 22.53
N SER A 607 2.34 19.82 21.29
CA SER A 607 2.84 21.07 20.73
C SER A 607 2.82 21.00 19.21
N PRO A 608 3.12 22.09 18.48
CA PRO A 608 3.30 22.04 17.03
C PRO A 608 4.36 21.04 16.55
N ARG A 609 5.26 20.61 17.45
CA ARG A 609 6.35 19.69 17.14
C ARG A 609 6.10 18.26 17.57
N TRP A 610 5.31 18.04 18.60
CA TRP A 610 5.08 16.73 19.19
C TRP A 610 3.64 16.27 19.01
N LYS A 611 3.48 15.07 18.48
CA LYS A 611 2.17 14.43 18.29
C LYS A 611 2.26 12.98 18.74
N MET A 612 1.26 12.52 19.48
CA MET A 612 1.07 11.13 19.87
C MET A 612 -0.22 10.61 19.25
N SER A 613 -0.20 9.37 18.79
CA SER A 613 -1.38 8.65 18.34
C SER A 613 -1.43 7.26 18.96
N LEU A 614 -2.59 6.89 19.49
CA LEU A 614 -2.88 5.58 20.05
C LEU A 614 -4.03 4.95 19.28
N SER A 615 -3.93 3.69 18.93
CA SER A 615 -5.02 2.94 18.33
C SER A 615 -5.16 1.57 18.97
N GLY A 616 -6.40 1.11 19.07
CA GLY A 616 -6.74 -0.24 19.49
C GLY A 616 -7.89 -0.76 18.64
N SER A 617 -7.78 -1.99 18.14
CA SER A 617 -8.86 -2.66 17.42
C SER A 617 -8.95 -4.13 17.81
N LEU A 618 -10.19 -4.61 17.79
CA LEU A 618 -10.52 -6.03 17.77
C LEU A 618 -11.13 -6.30 16.40
N ASP A 619 -10.51 -7.21 15.66
CA ASP A 619 -11.00 -7.66 14.37
C ASP A 619 -11.32 -9.14 14.43
N GLU A 620 -12.40 -9.54 13.78
CA GLU A 620 -12.73 -10.94 13.58
C GLU A 620 -12.88 -11.21 12.09
N SER A 621 -12.22 -12.24 11.62
CA SER A 621 -12.28 -12.68 10.23
C SER A 621 -12.60 -14.16 10.13
N GLU A 622 -13.43 -14.50 9.16
CA GLU A 622 -13.75 -15.88 8.82
C GLU A 622 -12.95 -16.31 7.61
N GLY A 623 -12.54 -17.57 7.59
CA GLY A 623 -11.81 -18.17 6.48
C GLY A 623 -12.60 -18.15 5.18
N GLY A 624 -11.85 -18.21 4.07
CA GLY A 624 -12.40 -18.21 2.71
C GLY A 624 -12.88 -19.58 2.26
N ILE A 625 -13.15 -19.70 0.96
CA ILE A 625 -13.58 -20.96 0.32
C ILE A 625 -12.53 -22.06 0.51
N GLN A 626 -11.25 -21.74 0.55
CA GLN A 626 -10.19 -22.71 0.74
C GLN A 626 -10.32 -23.44 2.08
N ASP A 627 -10.60 -22.73 3.17
CA ASP A 627 -10.70 -23.32 4.51
C ASP A 627 -11.91 -24.24 4.70
N ILE A 628 -12.99 -23.98 3.96
CA ILE A 628 -14.24 -24.73 4.02
C ILE A 628 -14.42 -25.76 2.91
N TYR A 629 -13.46 -25.85 1.98
CA TYR A 629 -13.47 -26.82 0.90
C TYR A 629 -13.27 -28.24 1.46
N PRO A 630 -14.25 -29.15 1.31
CA PRO A 630 -14.23 -30.41 2.06
C PRO A 630 -13.42 -31.52 1.41
N PHE A 631 -13.02 -31.32 0.15
CA PHE A 631 -12.28 -32.33 -0.60
C PHE A 631 -10.78 -32.10 -0.49
N HIS A 632 -10.02 -33.16 -0.70
CA HIS A 632 -8.56 -33.04 -0.80
C HIS A 632 -8.16 -32.59 -2.20
N TYR A 633 -7.05 -31.89 -2.27
CA TYR A 633 -6.41 -31.48 -3.52
C TYR A 633 -4.89 -31.52 -3.36
N ARG A 634 -4.21 -31.74 -4.46
CA ARG A 634 -2.75 -31.72 -4.51
C ARG A 634 -2.26 -30.31 -4.80
N GLU A 635 -1.50 -29.72 -3.89
CA GLU A 635 -0.93 -28.38 -4.03
C GLU A 635 0.37 -28.41 -4.85
N ASP A 636 1.19 -29.43 -4.65
CA ASP A 636 2.43 -29.69 -5.38
C ASP A 636 2.73 -31.19 -5.45
N TYR A 637 3.91 -31.56 -5.95
CA TYR A 637 4.31 -32.96 -6.14
C TYR A 637 4.30 -33.78 -4.83
N ARG A 638 4.42 -33.15 -3.65
CA ARG A 638 4.51 -33.86 -2.35
C ARG A 638 3.38 -33.49 -1.38
N THR A 639 2.69 -32.37 -1.61
CA THR A 639 1.73 -31.81 -0.66
C THR A 639 0.30 -32.06 -1.10
N VAL A 640 -0.43 -32.79 -0.28
CA VAL A 640 -1.88 -32.98 -0.42
C VAL A 640 -2.56 -32.27 0.74
N VAL A 641 -3.45 -31.34 0.42
CA VAL A 641 -4.18 -30.54 1.39
C VAL A 641 -5.59 -31.09 1.56
N LYS A 642 -6.04 -31.19 2.81
CA LYS A 642 -7.40 -31.56 3.16
C LYS A 642 -7.87 -30.67 4.32
N HIS A 643 -9.00 -30.04 4.13
CA HIS A 643 -9.63 -29.23 5.18
C HIS A 643 -10.79 -30.00 5.85
N THR A 644 -11.13 -29.58 7.06
CA THR A 644 -12.23 -30.20 7.82
C THR A 644 -13.61 -29.77 7.35
N GLY A 645 -13.69 -28.80 6.42
CA GLY A 645 -14.95 -28.18 5.99
C GLY A 645 -15.58 -27.24 7.04
N LYS A 646 -14.90 -27.04 8.19
CA LYS A 646 -15.33 -26.12 9.24
C LYS A 646 -14.89 -24.70 8.94
N VAL A 647 -15.69 -23.73 9.40
CA VAL A 647 -15.34 -22.32 9.24
C VAL A 647 -14.18 -21.95 10.15
N ALA A 648 -13.07 -21.55 9.56
CA ALA A 648 -11.95 -20.99 10.30
C ALA A 648 -12.32 -19.58 10.80
N VAL A 649 -12.06 -19.30 12.06
CA VAL A 649 -12.30 -17.98 12.67
C VAL A 649 -11.00 -17.51 13.31
N THR A 650 -10.58 -16.31 12.92
CA THR A 650 -9.42 -15.64 13.51
C THR A 650 -9.89 -14.38 14.21
N VAL A 651 -9.56 -14.26 15.48
CA VAL A 651 -9.77 -13.05 16.27
C VAL A 651 -8.43 -12.38 16.50
N ARG A 652 -8.29 -11.14 16.03
CA ARG A 652 -7.08 -10.35 16.15
C ARG A 652 -7.31 -9.13 17.02
N GLN A 653 -6.46 -8.95 18.02
CA GLN A 653 -6.33 -7.72 18.78
C GLN A 653 -5.06 -6.99 18.31
N LEU A 654 -5.18 -5.72 17.98
CA LEU A 654 -4.06 -4.90 17.57
C LEU A 654 -4.07 -3.59 18.35
N TYR A 655 -2.96 -3.29 19.00
CA TYR A 655 -2.72 -2.02 19.69
C TYR A 655 -1.48 -1.37 19.11
N THR A 656 -1.56 -0.07 18.82
CA THR A 656 -0.44 0.65 18.22
C THR A 656 -0.28 2.02 18.88
N CYS A 657 0.94 2.39 19.14
CA CYS A 657 1.34 3.70 19.65
C CYS A 657 2.34 4.32 18.68
N TYR A 658 2.12 5.58 18.31
CA TYR A 658 3.05 6.41 17.54
C TYR A 658 3.37 7.67 18.34
N LEU A 659 4.64 8.01 18.42
CA LEU A 659 5.12 9.29 18.91
C LEU A 659 5.94 9.94 17.80
N GLU A 660 5.52 11.10 17.35
CA GLU A 660 6.13 11.83 16.25
C GLU A 660 6.72 13.16 16.75
N TYR A 661 7.93 13.47 16.35
CA TYR A 661 8.57 14.76 16.52
C TYR A 661 8.92 15.36 15.17
N LYS A 662 8.58 16.65 14.98
CA LYS A 662 8.77 17.36 13.73
C LYS A 662 9.34 18.76 14.01
N ASN A 663 10.53 19.01 13.50
CA ASN A 663 11.14 20.35 13.53
C ASN A 663 11.54 20.76 12.12
N THR A 664 10.68 21.54 11.45
CA THR A 664 10.88 21.98 10.08
C THR A 664 12.04 22.96 9.92
N VAL A 665 12.34 23.75 10.94
CA VAL A 665 13.45 24.71 10.90
C VAL A 665 14.81 24.03 10.96
N LYS A 666 14.92 22.97 11.79
CA LYS A 666 16.14 22.15 11.89
C LYS A 666 16.14 20.97 10.90
N GLU A 667 15.11 20.82 10.08
CA GLU A 667 14.91 19.71 9.15
C GLU A 667 15.06 18.35 9.83
N PHE A 668 14.63 18.26 11.11
CA PHE A 668 14.76 17.06 11.93
C PHE A 668 13.39 16.46 12.22
N PHE A 669 13.19 15.21 11.78
CA PHE A 669 11.98 14.43 11.95
C PHE A 669 12.32 13.11 12.62
N TRP A 670 11.47 12.70 13.54
CA TRP A 670 11.66 11.48 14.29
C TRP A 670 10.32 10.84 14.61
N THR A 671 10.24 9.52 14.47
CA THR A 671 9.04 8.74 14.78
C THR A 671 9.42 7.49 15.56
N LEU A 672 8.76 7.27 16.69
CA LEU A 672 8.78 6.04 17.43
C LEU A 672 7.44 5.35 17.26
N SER A 673 7.46 4.07 16.90
CA SER A 673 6.24 3.25 16.84
C SER A 673 6.42 1.98 17.64
N ALA A 674 5.36 1.59 18.36
CA ALA A 674 5.27 0.32 19.04
C ALA A 674 3.92 -0.31 18.69
N SER A 675 3.91 -1.61 18.43
CA SER A 675 2.69 -2.35 18.16
C SER A 675 2.68 -3.68 18.92
N TYR A 676 1.51 -4.05 19.41
CA TYR A 676 1.26 -5.35 20.00
C TYR A 676 0.09 -6.00 19.27
N SER A 677 0.28 -7.24 18.80
CA SER A 677 -0.76 -8.02 18.13
C SER A 677 -0.93 -9.36 18.82
N HIS A 678 -2.18 -9.71 19.11
CA HIS A 678 -2.55 -11.02 19.64
C HIS A 678 -3.60 -11.66 18.74
N ASN A 679 -3.31 -12.86 18.24
CA ASN A 679 -4.19 -13.60 17.35
C ASN A 679 -4.67 -14.88 18.02
N ARG A 680 -5.97 -15.17 17.92
CA ARG A 680 -6.59 -16.43 18.37
C ARG A 680 -7.23 -17.10 17.16
N TYR A 681 -6.96 -18.39 17.03
CA TYR A 681 -7.46 -19.24 15.95
C TYR A 681 -8.31 -20.35 16.54
N ASN A 682 -9.43 -20.69 15.90
CA ASN A 682 -10.27 -21.83 16.31
C ASN A 682 -9.85 -23.15 15.64
N LEU A 683 -9.06 -23.04 14.55
CA LEU A 683 -8.54 -24.22 13.82
C LEU A 683 -7.02 -24.17 13.77
N TRP A 684 -6.40 -25.33 13.82
CA TRP A 684 -4.97 -25.53 13.69
C TRP A 684 -4.68 -26.34 12.43
N GLN A 685 -3.62 -26.03 11.72
CA GLN A 685 -3.15 -26.84 10.62
C GLN A 685 -2.17 -27.90 11.16
N ASN A 686 -2.48 -29.18 10.91
CA ASN A 686 -1.56 -30.28 11.18
C ASN A 686 -0.88 -30.69 9.87
N ILE A 687 0.45 -30.74 9.88
CA ILE A 687 1.21 -31.32 8.77
C ILE A 687 1.38 -32.80 9.04
N ILE A 688 0.72 -33.64 8.23
CA ILE A 688 0.89 -35.08 8.27
C ILE A 688 1.86 -35.44 7.15
N ASN A 689 3.04 -35.90 7.49
CA ASN A 689 4.03 -36.30 6.49
C ASN A 689 3.61 -37.58 5.78
N SER A 690 3.52 -37.55 4.46
CA SER A 690 3.07 -38.67 3.60
C SER A 690 3.99 -39.86 3.60
N CYS A 691 5.22 -39.79 4.15
CA CYS A 691 6.11 -40.95 4.30
C CYS A 691 5.49 -42.12 5.10
N GLN A 692 4.59 -41.82 6.06
CA GLN A 692 3.87 -42.90 6.75
C GLN A 692 2.73 -43.51 5.91
N LEU A 693 2.10 -42.74 5.04
CA LEU A 693 1.08 -43.26 4.11
C LEU A 693 1.67 -44.18 3.04
N TRP A 694 2.88 -43.91 2.59
CA TRP A 694 3.57 -44.78 1.64
C TRP A 694 3.97 -46.15 2.23
N LYS A 695 4.42 -46.17 3.49
CA LYS A 695 4.67 -47.47 4.21
C LYS A 695 3.38 -48.25 4.43
N LYS A 696 2.25 -47.60 4.72
CA LYS A 696 0.95 -48.27 4.90
C LYS A 696 0.38 -48.79 3.57
N ARG A 697 0.46 -48.05 2.48
CA ARG A 697 0.02 -48.54 1.15
C ARG A 697 0.87 -49.72 0.62
N LYS A 698 2.18 -49.74 0.84
CA LYS A 698 3.00 -50.88 0.48
C LYS A 698 2.62 -52.19 1.23
N ASN A 699 2.04 -52.06 2.43
CA ASN A 699 1.55 -53.19 3.21
C ASN A 699 0.09 -53.56 2.90
N GLU A 700 -0.69 -52.70 2.28
CA GLU A 700 -2.09 -52.97 1.88
C GLU A 700 -2.23 -53.46 0.42
N ILE A 701 -1.18 -53.35 -0.40
CA ILE A 701 -1.15 -53.95 -1.76
C ILE A 701 -0.49 -55.34 -1.72
N LYS A 702 -0.72 -56.09 -0.69
CA LYS A 702 -0.60 -57.55 -0.70
C LYS A 702 -2.02 -58.13 -0.52
N TYR A 703 -2.71 -58.19 -1.62
CA TYR A 703 -3.67 -59.22 -2.08
C TYR A 703 -4.51 -58.67 -3.21
#